data_12f92dd88e8c125c9391903c2b6710d8
#
_entry.id   12f92dd88e8c125c9391903c2b6710d8
#
_cell.length_a   1.000
_cell.length_b   1.000
_cell.length_c   1.000
_cell.angle_alpha   90.00
_cell.angle_beta   90.00
_cell.angle_gamma   90.00
#
_symmetry.space_group_name_H-M   'P 1'
#
loop_
_entity.id
_entity.type
_entity.pdbx_description
1 polymer ?
#
loop_
_entity_poly.entity_id
_entity_poly.type
_entity_poly.pdbx_seq_one_letter_code
_entity_poly.pdbx_strand_id
1 'polypeptide(L)'
;MKTRLKLSLSAASLLQLLFLLGCGAPSTGSPRPPQSNQLTLSLTGSGKGIVTSVPGGINCGPTCLASFGTGTTVQLIAAADPGSTFTGWTGACSGTGACQVDMNSAESVAAGFGLGGATLTVAETGTGIGIVTSSPNGINCGTTCTVEFSFGTVVQLSAVANTGSAFAGWTGPCSGTGSCQLTMNSNQSVSAIFNPAQGGVQSINHIIFMAQENRSFDHYFGALREYWAQNGYQDQPFDGLPQFASPAGLAPSNPGCDPTLPPPNDCKFDPAHPVTSYHLQTMCLENTSPTWNEAHVDVDYHNPTTSTRTSPMDGFVWTAAHDGRNLGFVHDVIGERAIGYYDGSDLNYYYFMASNFATSDRWFSPVMSRTSLNRMYLLGGTSQGHAYPLQIPEPQLSGPVIFQLLQQKGVSWKIYIHPDASGCATASCLYAMSYVQNFMYGNTILQQFPQNIVPTSQFITDAQSGTLPQVAMIEPPSNVGLDEHPADDDSVPCCSVQAGAHFVSSLVNTLMTGPSWKDSAFILTWDEYGGFYDHMPPQPTVSPDGIKPLDLIPGDVCTIVNGPTCDFTYTGMRVPLIVISPFTKRHYVSHTTSDYTAILKFIETRFGLSNLSARDAAQMDMTEFFDFSNPPWMTPPAPQVQDTSKPCYLDHLP
;
A
#
# COMPACT_ATOMS: atom_id res chain seq x y z
N MET A 1 -44.05 23.25 7.87
CA MET A 1 -44.48 24.57 8.32
C MET A 1 -43.71 25.58 7.51
N LYS A 2 -44.25 26.06 6.42
CA LYS A 2 -44.95 27.32 6.17
C LYS A 2 -44.18 28.48 6.83
N THR A 3 -43.63 29.48 6.16
CA THR A 3 -44.40 30.44 5.41
C THR A 3 -43.49 31.28 4.48
N ARG A 4 -43.97 31.49 3.28
CA ARG A 4 -43.61 32.53 2.29
C ARG A 4 -43.98 33.93 2.81
N LEU A 5 -43.33 34.99 2.31
CA LEU A 5 -44.07 36.16 1.87
C LEU A 5 -43.36 36.94 0.77
N LYS A 6 -44.11 37.15 -0.28
CA LYS A 6 -43.92 38.09 -1.40
C LYS A 6 -44.47 39.44 -1.04
N LEU A 7 -44.10 40.51 -1.76
CA LEU A 7 -44.92 41.55 -2.43
C LEU A 7 -43.98 42.70 -2.83
N SER A 8 -43.83 43.13 -4.03
CA SER A 8 -44.61 43.59 -5.20
C SER A 8 -45.06 45.05 -5.14
N LEU A 9 -44.79 45.73 -6.29
CA LEU A 9 -45.55 46.81 -6.94
C LEU A 9 -45.55 48.23 -6.30
N SER A 10 -45.61 49.34 -6.99
CA SER A 10 -45.92 49.77 -8.40
C SER A 10 -45.75 51.29 -8.40
N ALA A 11 -45.28 51.95 -9.45
CA ALA A 11 -46.00 52.56 -10.56
C ALA A 11 -46.82 53.84 -10.27
N ALA A 12 -46.69 54.76 -11.22
CA ALA A 12 -47.57 55.78 -11.76
C ALA A 12 -47.16 57.25 -11.53
N SER A 13 -46.77 57.93 -12.58
CA SER A 13 -47.57 58.71 -13.59
C SER A 13 -48.30 59.94 -13.06
N LEU A 14 -48.03 61.12 -13.66
CA LEU A 14 -48.93 62.12 -14.25
C LEU A 14 -48.22 63.44 -14.41
N LEU A 15 -47.94 63.93 -15.61
CA LEU A 15 -48.71 64.76 -16.53
C LEU A 15 -49.41 65.97 -15.89
N GLN A 16 -48.92 67.19 -16.21
CA GLN A 16 -49.79 68.26 -16.61
C GLN A 16 -49.09 69.44 -17.27
N LEU A 17 -49.60 69.74 -18.40
CA LEU A 17 -49.50 70.87 -19.32
C LEU A 17 -50.09 72.13 -18.69
N LEU A 18 -49.52 73.31 -18.93
CA LEU A 18 -50.36 74.48 -19.34
C LEU A 18 -49.52 75.63 -19.93
N PHE A 19 -50.09 76.16 -20.97
CA PHE A 19 -49.85 77.34 -21.81
C PHE A 19 -49.76 78.67 -21.05
N LEU A 20 -49.08 79.72 -21.50
CA LEU A 20 -49.50 80.72 -22.47
C LEU A 20 -48.54 81.94 -22.52
N LEU A 21 -48.23 82.33 -23.76
CA LEU A 21 -48.20 83.66 -24.36
C LEU A 21 -47.48 84.85 -23.71
N GLY A 22 -46.55 85.40 -24.48
CA GLY A 22 -46.67 86.76 -24.83
C GLY A 22 -45.39 87.53 -25.21
N CYS A 23 -45.26 87.87 -26.47
CA CYS A 23 -44.69 89.07 -27.10
C CYS A 23 -43.23 89.53 -26.75
N GLY A 24 -42.31 89.40 -27.74
CA GLY A 24 -42.05 90.39 -28.71
C GLY A 24 -40.69 91.10 -28.66
N ALA A 25 -39.75 90.65 -29.51
CA ALA A 25 -38.71 91.43 -30.25
C ALA A 25 -37.51 92.07 -29.44
N PRO A 26 -36.32 92.28 -30.02
CA PRO A 26 -35.80 91.90 -31.36
C PRO A 26 -34.47 91.11 -31.26
N SER A 27 -34.11 90.52 -32.45
CA SER A 27 -32.92 89.77 -32.78
C SER A 27 -31.60 90.49 -32.51
N THR A 28 -30.82 89.87 -31.69
CA THR A 28 -29.34 89.94 -31.83
C THR A 28 -28.85 88.51 -32.00
N GLY A 29 -28.11 88.25 -33.08
CA GLY A 29 -27.63 86.90 -33.49
C GLY A 29 -26.96 86.15 -32.34
N SER A 30 -27.53 85.03 -31.96
CA SER A 30 -26.86 84.03 -31.13
C SER A 30 -25.72 83.42 -31.94
N PRO A 31 -24.53 83.30 -31.35
CA PRO A 31 -23.50 82.52 -32.00
C PRO A 31 -24.01 81.06 -32.10
N ARG A 32 -23.91 80.52 -33.34
CA ARG A 32 -24.19 79.10 -33.63
C ARG A 32 -23.43 78.25 -32.61
N PRO A 33 -24.08 77.30 -31.95
CA PRO A 33 -23.37 76.45 -31.03
C PRO A 33 -22.22 75.77 -31.76
N PRO A 34 -21.04 75.66 -31.13
CA PRO A 34 -19.92 74.99 -31.76
C PRO A 34 -20.35 73.59 -32.20
N GLN A 35 -20.15 73.27 -33.49
CA GLN A 35 -20.41 71.91 -33.98
C GLN A 35 -19.49 70.96 -33.24
N SER A 36 -20.05 69.91 -32.70
CA SER A 36 -19.28 68.84 -32.05
C SER A 36 -19.57 67.52 -32.73
N ASN A 37 -18.55 66.67 -32.82
CA ASN A 37 -18.62 65.31 -33.39
C ASN A 37 -18.47 64.30 -32.27
N GLN A 38 -19.14 63.17 -32.42
CA GLN A 38 -19.18 62.11 -31.42
C GLN A 38 -18.04 61.12 -31.67
N LEU A 39 -17.29 60.81 -30.61
CA LEU A 39 -16.34 59.70 -30.59
C LEU A 39 -16.93 58.55 -29.77
N THR A 40 -17.09 57.38 -30.45
CA THR A 40 -17.55 56.16 -29.84
C THR A 40 -16.38 55.22 -29.66
N LEU A 41 -16.20 54.71 -28.46
CA LEU A 41 -15.18 53.72 -28.12
C LEU A 41 -15.82 52.40 -27.70
N SER A 42 -15.24 51.27 -28.15
CA SER A 42 -15.59 49.94 -27.70
C SER A 42 -14.37 49.20 -27.15
N LEU A 43 -14.58 48.35 -26.16
CA LEU A 43 -13.56 47.43 -25.67
C LEU A 43 -13.85 46.05 -26.20
N THR A 44 -12.82 45.37 -26.75
CA THR A 44 -12.94 44.07 -27.43
C THR A 44 -11.87 43.10 -26.89
N GLY A 45 -12.08 41.78 -27.10
CA GLY A 45 -11.16 40.74 -26.71
C GLY A 45 -11.52 40.08 -25.38
N SER A 46 -10.67 39.16 -24.90
CA SER A 46 -10.88 38.36 -23.68
C SER A 46 -10.25 38.97 -22.43
N GLY A 47 -9.36 39.93 -22.59
CA GLY A 47 -8.73 40.70 -21.51
C GLY A 47 -9.59 41.88 -21.05
N LYS A 48 -9.11 42.60 -20.07
CA LYS A 48 -9.74 43.79 -19.48
C LYS A 48 -8.78 44.97 -19.50
N GLY A 49 -9.33 46.15 -19.56
CA GLY A 49 -8.56 47.39 -19.49
C GLY A 49 -9.48 48.62 -19.54
N ILE A 50 -8.89 49.78 -19.43
CA ILE A 50 -9.56 51.08 -19.54
C ILE A 50 -8.92 51.92 -20.65
N VAL A 51 -9.72 52.80 -21.24
CA VAL A 51 -9.24 53.76 -22.24
C VAL A 51 -9.66 55.16 -21.79
N THR A 52 -8.71 56.08 -21.74
CA THR A 52 -8.93 57.49 -21.43
C THR A 52 -8.59 58.40 -22.62
N SER A 53 -9.09 59.65 -22.63
CA SER A 53 -8.80 60.59 -23.69
C SER A 53 -8.17 61.89 -23.19
N VAL A 54 -7.37 62.54 -24.07
CA VAL A 54 -6.86 63.92 -23.93
C VAL A 54 -7.20 64.66 -25.21
N PRO A 55 -8.04 65.74 -25.14
CA PRO A 55 -8.75 66.26 -23.96
C PRO A 55 -9.67 65.24 -23.31
N GLY A 56 -9.91 65.39 -22.01
CA GLY A 56 -10.79 64.50 -21.25
C GLY A 56 -12.22 64.48 -21.80
N GLY A 57 -12.88 63.32 -21.77
CA GLY A 57 -14.23 63.06 -22.26
C GLY A 57 -14.51 61.59 -22.31
N ILE A 58 -13.55 60.76 -22.76
CA ILE A 58 -13.59 59.31 -22.72
C ILE A 58 -12.89 58.80 -21.43
N ASN A 59 -13.60 57.95 -20.72
CA ASN A 59 -13.08 57.10 -19.65
C ASN A 59 -13.84 55.76 -19.83
N CYS A 60 -13.43 54.99 -20.82
CA CYS A 60 -14.14 53.78 -21.20
C CYS A 60 -13.83 52.64 -20.24
N GLY A 61 -14.73 52.28 -19.53
CA GLY A 61 -15.17 51.50 -18.44
C GLY A 61 -16.52 52.03 -18.02
N PRO A 62 -16.61 53.25 -17.43
CA PRO A 62 -17.91 53.87 -17.16
C PRO A 62 -18.44 54.80 -18.30
N THR A 63 -17.59 55.38 -19.14
CA THR A 63 -18.03 56.29 -20.21
C THR A 63 -17.25 56.02 -21.50
N CYS A 64 -17.92 55.43 -22.47
CA CYS A 64 -17.32 55.04 -23.77
C CYS A 64 -17.80 55.93 -24.93
N LEU A 65 -18.42 57.06 -24.68
CA LEU A 65 -18.99 57.96 -25.65
C LEU A 65 -18.77 59.39 -25.21
N ALA A 66 -18.18 60.25 -26.06
CA ALA A 66 -18.04 61.69 -25.79
C ALA A 66 -18.15 62.50 -27.06
N SER A 67 -18.53 63.77 -26.90
CA SER A 67 -18.58 64.74 -28.00
C SER A 67 -17.45 65.76 -27.88
N PHE A 68 -16.70 65.94 -28.95
CA PHE A 68 -15.58 66.89 -29.03
C PHE A 68 -15.86 67.94 -30.14
N GLY A 69 -15.39 69.15 -29.96
CA GLY A 69 -15.52 70.21 -30.96
C GLY A 69 -14.93 69.78 -32.30
N THR A 70 -15.58 70.17 -33.41
CA THR A 70 -15.07 69.90 -34.75
C THR A 70 -13.64 70.45 -34.90
N GLY A 71 -12.72 69.60 -35.42
CA GLY A 71 -11.30 69.88 -35.58
C GLY A 71 -10.44 69.62 -34.32
N THR A 72 -11.03 69.09 -33.24
CA THR A 72 -10.25 68.67 -32.07
C THR A 72 -9.51 67.37 -32.42
N THR A 73 -8.21 67.35 -32.15
CA THR A 73 -7.45 66.09 -32.14
C THR A 73 -7.55 65.46 -30.75
N VAL A 74 -8.08 64.25 -30.66
CA VAL A 74 -8.26 63.45 -29.42
C VAL A 74 -7.23 62.36 -29.38
N GLN A 75 -6.39 62.35 -28.36
CA GLN A 75 -5.47 61.27 -28.08
C GLN A 75 -6.16 60.24 -27.17
N LEU A 76 -6.15 58.97 -27.56
CA LEU A 76 -6.62 57.85 -26.72
C LEU A 76 -5.44 57.13 -26.09
N ILE A 77 -5.59 56.79 -24.82
CA ILE A 77 -4.60 56.06 -24.01
C ILE A 77 -5.25 54.81 -23.46
N ALA A 78 -4.75 53.65 -23.88
CA ALA A 78 -5.18 52.36 -23.38
C ALA A 78 -4.29 51.88 -22.23
N ALA A 79 -4.89 51.41 -21.14
CA ALA A 79 -4.19 50.79 -20.00
C ALA A 79 -4.84 49.43 -19.73
N ALA A 80 -4.09 48.36 -19.89
CA ALA A 80 -4.55 47.02 -19.58
C ALA A 80 -4.63 46.80 -18.09
N ASP A 81 -5.65 46.11 -17.62
CA ASP A 81 -5.76 45.65 -16.24
C ASP A 81 -4.69 44.58 -15.92
N PRO A 82 -4.35 44.36 -14.64
CA PRO A 82 -3.47 43.28 -14.23
C PRO A 82 -3.97 41.95 -14.81
N GLY A 83 -3.08 41.21 -15.48
CA GLY A 83 -3.44 39.93 -16.16
C GLY A 83 -3.94 40.09 -17.57
N SER A 84 -3.94 41.31 -18.14
CA SER A 84 -4.32 41.56 -19.52
C SER A 84 -3.21 42.28 -20.26
N THR A 85 -3.24 42.18 -21.59
CA THR A 85 -2.35 42.93 -22.52
C THR A 85 -3.20 43.68 -23.52
N PHE A 86 -2.79 44.92 -23.82
CA PHE A 86 -3.39 45.68 -24.93
C PHE A 86 -2.95 45.07 -26.25
N THR A 87 -3.89 44.64 -27.07
CA THR A 87 -3.65 43.94 -28.37
C THR A 87 -3.71 44.89 -29.56
N GLY A 88 -4.21 46.11 -29.37
CA GLY A 88 -4.20 47.12 -30.42
C GLY A 88 -5.52 47.84 -30.62
N TRP A 89 -5.45 48.88 -31.46
CA TRP A 89 -6.56 49.72 -31.90
C TRP A 89 -7.13 49.17 -33.21
N THR A 90 -8.43 49.36 -33.41
CA THR A 90 -9.11 49.20 -34.69
C THR A 90 -10.15 50.30 -34.92
N GLY A 91 -10.51 50.59 -36.16
CA GLY A 91 -11.40 51.69 -36.53
C GLY A 91 -10.63 52.91 -36.98
N ALA A 92 -10.91 54.10 -36.44
CA ALA A 92 -10.19 55.34 -36.76
C ALA A 92 -8.69 55.34 -36.41
N CYS A 93 -8.28 54.41 -35.55
CA CYS A 93 -6.88 54.07 -35.26
C CYS A 93 -6.59 52.62 -35.59
N SER A 94 -5.30 52.25 -35.74
CA SER A 94 -4.85 50.88 -35.94
C SER A 94 -3.49 50.62 -35.30
N GLY A 95 -3.22 49.34 -35.02
CA GLY A 95 -1.96 48.88 -34.41
C GLY A 95 -1.89 49.15 -32.89
N THR A 96 -0.71 48.98 -32.29
CA THR A 96 -0.49 49.08 -30.82
C THR A 96 0.12 50.41 -30.39
N GLY A 97 0.37 51.33 -31.35
CA GLY A 97 0.99 52.62 -31.09
C GLY A 97 0.01 53.68 -30.55
N ALA A 98 0.44 54.94 -30.54
CA ALA A 98 -0.41 56.06 -30.14
C ALA A 98 -1.63 56.20 -31.06
N CYS A 99 -2.81 56.37 -30.50
CA CYS A 99 -4.05 56.59 -31.22
C CYS A 99 -4.44 58.08 -31.11
N GLN A 100 -4.46 58.80 -32.26
CA GLN A 100 -4.94 60.18 -32.36
C GLN A 100 -6.08 60.20 -33.37
N VAL A 101 -7.19 60.82 -33.01
CA VAL A 101 -8.41 60.92 -33.80
C VAL A 101 -8.74 62.40 -34.02
N ASP A 102 -8.79 62.82 -35.28
CA ASP A 102 -9.20 64.19 -35.63
C ASP A 102 -10.72 64.24 -35.80
N MET A 103 -11.37 64.97 -34.91
CA MET A 103 -12.83 65.02 -34.82
C MET A 103 -13.47 65.91 -35.88
N ASN A 104 -13.21 65.62 -37.18
CA ASN A 104 -13.83 66.28 -38.29
C ASN A 104 -15.21 65.71 -38.66
N SER A 105 -15.49 64.50 -38.24
CA SER A 105 -16.75 63.75 -38.33
C SER A 105 -16.98 62.90 -37.10
N ALA A 106 -18.12 62.21 -36.99
CA ALA A 106 -18.31 61.19 -35.97
C ALA A 106 -17.38 60.02 -36.24
N GLU A 107 -16.65 59.60 -35.23
CA GLU A 107 -15.61 58.57 -35.32
C GLU A 107 -15.86 57.41 -34.35
N SER A 108 -15.30 56.23 -34.71
CA SER A 108 -15.40 55.00 -33.89
C SER A 108 -14.04 54.35 -33.81
N VAL A 109 -13.67 53.95 -32.58
CA VAL A 109 -12.44 53.23 -32.30
C VAL A 109 -12.75 52.04 -31.38
N ALA A 110 -12.11 50.91 -31.64
CA ALA A 110 -12.13 49.79 -30.70
C ALA A 110 -10.72 49.54 -30.13
N ALA A 111 -10.67 49.31 -28.84
CA ALA A 111 -9.46 48.89 -28.13
C ALA A 111 -9.54 47.42 -27.79
N GLY A 112 -8.61 46.62 -28.29
CA GLY A 112 -8.51 45.18 -28.03
C GLY A 112 -7.66 44.93 -26.77
N PHE A 113 -8.15 44.05 -25.88
CA PHE A 113 -7.41 43.54 -24.74
C PHE A 113 -7.45 42.02 -24.76
N GLY A 114 -6.27 41.37 -24.71
CA GLY A 114 -6.11 39.92 -24.57
C GLY A 114 -5.76 39.50 -23.17
N LEU A 115 -5.98 38.23 -22.82
CA LEU A 115 -5.39 37.65 -21.64
C LEU A 115 -3.86 37.60 -21.84
N GLY A 116 -3.13 38.16 -20.90
CA GLY A 116 -1.68 37.98 -20.79
C GLY A 116 -1.31 36.57 -20.35
N GLY A 117 -0.05 36.24 -20.47
CA GLY A 117 0.49 34.98 -19.97
C GLY A 117 1.47 35.18 -18.82
N ALA A 118 1.65 34.13 -18.05
CA ALA A 118 2.69 33.99 -17.05
C ALA A 118 3.61 32.83 -17.41
N THR A 119 4.91 33.05 -17.27
CA THR A 119 5.92 32.05 -17.54
C THR A 119 6.10 31.14 -16.33
N LEU A 120 5.97 29.84 -16.53
CA LEU A 120 6.38 28.83 -15.57
C LEU A 120 7.76 28.30 -15.98
N THR A 121 8.72 28.40 -15.05
CA THR A 121 10.05 27.80 -15.20
C THR A 121 10.20 26.69 -14.17
N VAL A 122 10.56 25.49 -14.61
CA VAL A 122 10.90 24.36 -13.77
C VAL A 122 12.40 24.15 -13.83
N ALA A 123 13.03 24.02 -12.66
CA ALA A 123 14.42 23.62 -12.55
C ALA A 123 14.51 22.22 -11.94
N GLU A 124 15.35 21.36 -12.49
CA GLU A 124 15.73 20.11 -11.87
C GLU A 124 17.04 20.33 -11.11
N THR A 125 17.05 19.96 -9.83
CA THR A 125 18.18 20.18 -8.91
C THR A 125 18.51 18.90 -8.15
N GLY A 126 19.64 18.88 -7.44
CA GLY A 126 20.18 17.66 -6.85
C GLY A 126 21.15 16.97 -7.79
N THR A 127 21.64 15.79 -7.43
CA THR A 127 22.60 15.00 -8.22
C THR A 127 21.95 13.74 -8.84
N GLY A 128 20.67 13.50 -8.57
CA GLY A 128 19.84 12.50 -9.24
C GLY A 128 19.24 13.03 -10.54
N ILE A 129 18.55 12.18 -11.26
CA ILE A 129 17.94 12.47 -12.56
C ILE A 129 16.45 12.13 -12.51
N GLY A 130 15.60 12.94 -13.15
CA GLY A 130 14.17 12.68 -13.24
C GLY A 130 13.55 13.42 -14.43
N ILE A 131 12.24 13.39 -14.52
CA ILE A 131 11.44 14.10 -15.53
C ILE A 131 10.30 14.80 -14.82
N VAL A 132 10.06 16.07 -15.18
CA VAL A 132 8.90 16.82 -14.72
C VAL A 132 7.98 17.11 -15.88
N THR A 133 6.70 16.78 -15.73
CA THR A 133 5.66 17.06 -16.72
C THR A 133 4.55 17.92 -16.15
N SER A 134 3.76 18.60 -17.01
CA SER A 134 2.61 19.39 -16.59
C SER A 134 1.29 18.94 -17.20
N SER A 135 0.22 19.22 -16.47
CA SER A 135 -1.16 19.21 -16.95
C SER A 135 -1.82 20.58 -16.65
N PRO A 136 -2.24 21.36 -17.66
CA PRO A 136 -2.16 21.12 -19.12
C PRO A 136 -0.74 20.93 -19.63
N ASN A 137 -0.62 20.19 -20.75
CA ASN A 137 0.68 19.95 -21.37
C ASN A 137 1.41 21.27 -21.69
N GLY A 138 2.71 21.26 -21.47
CA GLY A 138 3.60 22.40 -21.73
C GLY A 138 4.99 22.13 -21.19
N ILE A 139 5.10 21.85 -19.92
CA ILE A 139 6.36 21.42 -19.30
C ILE A 139 6.57 19.93 -19.57
N ASN A 140 7.74 19.62 -20.11
CA ASN A 140 8.34 18.29 -20.17
C ASN A 140 9.85 18.51 -19.96
N CYS A 141 10.25 18.66 -18.70
CA CYS A 141 11.61 19.02 -18.34
C CYS A 141 12.54 17.84 -18.64
N GLY A 142 13.61 18.14 -19.33
CA GLY A 142 14.44 17.23 -20.10
C GLY A 142 14.51 17.72 -21.56
N THR A 143 13.41 18.31 -22.08
CA THR A 143 13.37 18.98 -23.39
C THR A 143 12.80 20.40 -23.31
N THR A 144 11.78 20.64 -22.49
CA THR A 144 11.10 21.94 -22.35
C THR A 144 10.79 22.21 -20.89
N CYS A 145 11.62 23.05 -20.24
CA CYS A 145 11.51 23.40 -18.83
C CYS A 145 10.90 24.78 -18.57
N THR A 146 10.54 25.54 -19.61
CA THR A 146 9.96 26.87 -19.49
C THR A 146 8.85 27.04 -20.52
N VAL A 147 7.66 27.41 -20.04
CA VAL A 147 6.46 27.60 -20.88
C VAL A 147 5.62 28.74 -20.33
N GLU A 148 5.01 29.50 -21.24
CA GLU A 148 4.02 30.52 -20.91
C GLU A 148 2.62 29.91 -20.89
N PHE A 149 1.90 30.09 -19.79
CA PHE A 149 0.49 29.72 -19.63
C PHE A 149 -0.35 30.98 -19.50
N SER A 150 -1.56 30.99 -20.03
CA SER A 150 -2.50 32.09 -19.86
C SER A 150 -2.76 32.38 -18.39
N PHE A 151 -2.94 33.65 -18.03
CA PHE A 151 -3.29 34.03 -16.66
C PHE A 151 -4.53 33.26 -16.16
N GLY A 152 -4.50 32.79 -14.91
CA GLY A 152 -5.56 32.02 -14.27
C GLY A 152 -5.51 30.52 -14.58
N THR A 153 -4.62 30.07 -15.46
CA THR A 153 -4.47 28.61 -15.72
C THR A 153 -3.97 27.92 -14.45
N VAL A 154 -4.67 26.84 -14.07
CA VAL A 154 -4.22 25.95 -13.01
C VAL A 154 -3.33 24.88 -13.65
N VAL A 155 -2.05 24.86 -13.26
CA VAL A 155 -1.05 23.91 -13.75
C VAL A 155 -0.69 22.94 -12.63
N GLN A 156 -0.81 21.66 -12.91
CA GLN A 156 -0.34 20.58 -12.05
C GLN A 156 0.97 20.03 -12.60
N LEU A 157 2.00 19.98 -11.74
CA LEU A 157 3.28 19.36 -12.06
C LEU A 157 3.36 17.96 -11.44
N SER A 158 3.95 17.04 -12.19
CA SER A 158 4.25 15.67 -11.77
C SER A 158 5.73 15.41 -12.00
N ALA A 159 6.42 14.91 -10.97
CA ALA A 159 7.85 14.56 -11.01
C ALA A 159 8.02 13.04 -10.91
N VAL A 160 8.79 12.47 -11.84
CA VAL A 160 9.12 11.04 -11.88
C VAL A 160 10.63 10.89 -11.90
N ALA A 161 11.19 10.23 -10.88
CA ALA A 161 12.62 9.95 -10.82
C ALA A 161 13.01 8.85 -11.83
N ASN A 162 14.15 8.99 -12.46
CA ASN A 162 14.75 7.95 -13.29
C ASN A 162 15.39 6.85 -12.43
N THR A 163 15.62 5.69 -13.01
CA THR A 163 16.32 4.56 -12.36
C THR A 163 17.60 5.03 -11.67
N GLY A 164 17.79 4.65 -10.42
CA GLY A 164 18.95 5.09 -9.60
C GLY A 164 18.80 6.50 -9.01
N SER A 165 17.65 7.12 -9.11
CA SER A 165 17.34 8.42 -8.53
C SER A 165 16.05 8.36 -7.71
N ALA A 166 15.91 9.28 -6.75
CA ALA A 166 14.70 9.48 -5.95
C ALA A 166 14.27 10.94 -6.03
N PHE A 167 12.96 11.18 -6.16
CA PHE A 167 12.40 12.52 -6.04
C PHE A 167 12.39 12.93 -4.57
N ALA A 168 13.19 13.93 -4.22
CA ALA A 168 13.33 14.40 -2.84
C ALA A 168 12.32 15.49 -2.47
N GLY A 169 11.62 16.08 -3.46
CA GLY A 169 10.56 17.05 -3.22
C GLY A 169 10.66 18.31 -4.09
N TRP A 170 9.65 19.14 -3.94
CA TRP A 170 9.52 20.46 -4.56
C TRP A 170 10.06 21.57 -3.68
N THR A 171 10.59 22.63 -4.30
CA THR A 171 10.91 23.89 -3.64
C THR A 171 10.42 25.07 -4.48
N GLY A 172 10.19 26.20 -3.80
CA GLY A 172 9.57 27.38 -4.39
C GLY A 172 8.11 27.52 -3.95
N PRO A 173 7.17 27.78 -4.87
CA PRO A 173 5.74 27.85 -4.56
C PRO A 173 5.12 26.53 -4.09
N CYS A 174 5.73 25.40 -4.44
CA CYS A 174 5.38 24.07 -3.94
C CYS A 174 6.41 23.56 -2.95
N SER A 175 6.00 22.61 -2.09
CA SER A 175 6.89 21.95 -1.13
C SER A 175 6.47 20.50 -0.89
N GLY A 176 7.40 19.70 -0.34
CA GLY A 176 7.15 18.27 -0.07
C GLY A 176 7.21 17.40 -1.31
N THR A 177 6.81 16.13 -1.19
CA THR A 177 6.91 15.11 -2.24
C THR A 177 5.60 14.85 -2.98
N GLY A 178 4.51 15.50 -2.57
CA GLY A 178 3.19 15.37 -3.20
C GLY A 178 3.09 16.08 -4.54
N SER A 179 1.87 16.12 -5.11
CA SER A 179 1.61 16.86 -6.36
C SER A 179 1.78 18.38 -6.15
N CYS A 180 2.38 19.04 -7.12
CA CYS A 180 2.53 20.49 -7.12
C CYS A 180 1.48 21.13 -8.03
N GLN A 181 0.60 21.95 -7.46
CA GLN A 181 -0.45 22.66 -8.20
C GLN A 181 -0.25 24.18 -8.07
N LEU A 182 -0.26 24.88 -9.20
CA LEU A 182 -0.02 26.32 -9.28
C LEU A 182 -1.13 27.01 -10.06
N THR A 183 -1.55 28.20 -9.64
CA THR A 183 -2.39 29.09 -10.46
C THR A 183 -1.50 30.18 -11.05
N MET A 184 -1.46 30.28 -12.38
CA MET A 184 -0.57 31.15 -13.14
C MET A 184 -1.09 32.59 -13.17
N ASN A 185 -0.95 33.32 -12.05
CA ASN A 185 -1.31 34.74 -11.93
C ASN A 185 -0.10 35.69 -12.05
N SER A 186 1.10 35.12 -12.07
CA SER A 186 2.39 35.80 -12.29
C SER A 186 3.42 34.76 -12.70
N ASN A 187 4.59 35.20 -13.15
CA ASN A 187 5.70 34.31 -13.44
C ASN A 187 6.05 33.49 -12.19
N GLN A 188 6.20 32.17 -12.36
CA GLN A 188 6.49 31.21 -11.30
C GLN A 188 7.77 30.45 -11.62
N SER A 189 8.52 30.11 -10.58
CA SER A 189 9.70 29.25 -10.66
C SER A 189 9.60 28.18 -9.60
N VAL A 190 9.68 26.90 -10.01
CA VAL A 190 9.59 25.72 -9.17
C VAL A 190 10.84 24.87 -9.39
N SER A 191 11.40 24.32 -8.32
CA SER A 191 12.48 23.34 -8.46
C SER A 191 12.00 21.97 -8.00
N ALA A 192 12.30 20.95 -8.81
CA ALA A 192 12.19 19.54 -8.46
C ALA A 192 13.57 19.02 -8.06
N ILE A 193 13.68 18.48 -6.85
CA ILE A 193 14.96 17.96 -6.33
C ILE A 193 15.00 16.46 -6.59
N PHE A 194 15.96 16.00 -7.38
CA PHE A 194 16.28 14.61 -7.56
C PHE A 194 17.65 14.32 -6.94
N ASN A 195 17.68 13.39 -6.00
CA ASN A 195 18.93 12.88 -5.44
C ASN A 195 19.21 11.50 -6.04
N PRO A 196 20.47 11.00 -6.03
CA PRO A 196 20.71 9.58 -6.24
C PRO A 196 19.80 8.82 -5.28
N ALA A 197 19.16 7.78 -5.76
CA ALA A 197 18.50 6.85 -4.85
C ALA A 197 19.57 6.46 -3.83
N GLN A 198 19.38 6.84 -2.58
CA GLN A 198 20.32 6.46 -1.54
C GLN A 198 20.35 4.94 -1.54
N GLY A 199 21.50 4.35 -1.78
CA GLY A 199 21.68 2.93 -1.64
C GLY A 199 21.22 2.51 -0.26
N GLY A 200 20.14 1.74 -0.18
CA GLY A 200 19.50 1.34 1.05
C GLY A 200 18.01 1.07 0.85
N VAL A 201 17.29 0.88 1.94
CA VAL A 201 15.85 0.56 1.96
C VAL A 201 14.99 1.56 1.16
N GLN A 202 15.47 2.79 0.97
CA GLN A 202 14.78 3.83 0.18
C GLN A 202 14.66 3.49 -1.32
N SER A 203 15.42 2.51 -1.81
CA SER A 203 15.31 2.00 -3.19
C SER A 203 14.06 1.16 -3.42
N ILE A 204 13.41 0.70 -2.34
CA ILE A 204 12.18 -0.10 -2.40
C ILE A 204 10.98 0.83 -2.32
N ASN A 205 10.22 0.93 -3.41
CA ASN A 205 9.01 1.74 -3.47
C ASN A 205 7.73 0.94 -3.19
N HIS A 206 7.75 -0.37 -3.41
CA HIS A 206 6.62 -1.25 -3.17
C HIS A 206 7.04 -2.38 -2.22
N ILE A 207 6.42 -2.44 -1.06
CA ILE A 207 6.55 -3.55 -0.12
C ILE A 207 5.26 -4.35 -0.18
N ILE A 208 5.36 -5.59 -0.65
CA ILE A 208 4.26 -6.54 -0.71
C ILE A 208 4.54 -7.62 0.32
N PHE A 209 3.57 -7.93 1.17
CA PHE A 209 3.70 -9.02 2.13
C PHE A 209 2.46 -9.91 2.13
N MET A 210 2.71 -11.20 2.31
CA MET A 210 1.71 -12.24 2.32
C MET A 210 2.10 -13.30 3.34
N ALA A 211 1.13 -13.77 4.10
CA ALA A 211 1.29 -14.93 4.95
C ALA A 211 0.32 -16.02 4.48
N GLN A 212 0.84 -17.21 4.16
CA GLN A 212 0.08 -18.43 3.95
C GLN A 212 -0.28 -19.04 5.31
N GLU A 213 -0.97 -20.19 5.35
CA GLU A 213 -1.47 -20.75 6.59
C GLU A 213 -0.80 -22.07 6.96
N ASN A 214 -0.42 -22.13 8.23
CA ASN A 214 -0.24 -23.31 9.06
C ASN A 214 0.85 -24.27 8.58
N ARG A 215 2.11 -23.81 8.42
CA ARG A 215 3.25 -24.68 8.11
C ARG A 215 4.51 -24.30 8.87
N SER A 216 5.12 -25.29 9.54
CA SER A 216 6.42 -25.08 10.19
C SER A 216 7.57 -25.02 9.16
N PHE A 217 8.68 -24.48 9.63
CA PHE A 217 9.90 -24.41 8.82
C PHE A 217 10.43 -25.79 8.42
N ASP A 218 10.52 -26.73 9.36
CA ASP A 218 11.02 -28.08 9.05
C ASP A 218 10.09 -28.86 8.13
N HIS A 219 8.78 -28.66 8.26
CA HIS A 219 7.78 -29.29 7.41
C HIS A 219 7.94 -28.89 5.94
N TYR A 220 8.33 -27.61 5.66
CA TYR A 220 8.47 -27.11 4.29
C TYR A 220 9.92 -27.01 3.82
N PHE A 221 10.83 -26.53 4.63
CA PHE A 221 12.22 -26.26 4.25
C PHE A 221 13.25 -27.12 4.95
N GLY A 222 12.80 -28.08 5.76
CA GLY A 222 13.71 -29.00 6.45
C GLY A 222 14.68 -29.73 5.52
N ALA A 223 14.25 -30.02 4.28
CA ALA A 223 15.05 -30.69 3.24
C ALA A 223 15.72 -29.72 2.23
N LEU A 224 15.73 -28.39 2.46
CA LEU A 224 16.21 -27.43 1.48
C LEU A 224 17.70 -27.63 1.13
N ARG A 225 18.53 -28.04 2.09
CA ARG A 225 19.95 -28.30 1.85
C ARG A 225 20.19 -29.48 0.92
N GLU A 226 19.35 -30.54 1.00
CA GLU A 226 19.40 -31.65 0.07
C GLU A 226 19.06 -31.19 -1.37
N TYR A 227 18.05 -30.35 -1.52
CA TYR A 227 17.72 -29.73 -2.81
C TYR A 227 18.89 -28.96 -3.39
N TRP A 228 19.65 -28.21 -2.57
CA TRP A 228 20.84 -27.51 -3.03
C TRP A 228 21.87 -28.46 -3.61
N ALA A 229 22.16 -29.55 -2.89
CA ALA A 229 23.11 -30.57 -3.35
C ALA A 229 22.69 -31.21 -4.68
N GLN A 230 21.39 -31.46 -4.85
CA GLN A 230 20.83 -32.06 -6.06
C GLN A 230 20.80 -31.09 -7.26
N ASN A 231 20.67 -29.78 -7.01
CA ASN A 231 20.47 -28.76 -8.06
C ASN A 231 21.69 -27.87 -8.28
N GLY A 232 22.84 -28.19 -7.67
CA GLY A 232 24.11 -27.51 -7.91
C GLY A 232 24.24 -26.12 -7.27
N TYR A 233 23.45 -25.83 -6.23
CA TYR A 233 23.64 -24.65 -5.40
C TYR A 233 24.85 -24.85 -4.48
N GLN A 234 25.50 -23.75 -4.11
CA GLN A 234 26.61 -23.80 -3.17
C GLN A 234 26.08 -24.15 -1.76
N ASP A 235 26.77 -25.09 -1.09
CA ASP A 235 26.46 -25.40 0.31
C ASP A 235 26.81 -24.24 1.24
N GLN A 236 25.96 -24.01 2.24
CA GLN A 236 26.15 -22.99 3.26
C GLN A 236 25.54 -23.44 4.60
N PRO A 237 25.88 -22.79 5.72
CA PRO A 237 25.20 -23.04 6.99
C PRO A 237 23.67 -22.94 6.82
N PHE A 238 22.96 -23.94 7.32
CA PHE A 238 21.50 -24.01 7.24
C PHE A 238 21.00 -24.99 8.31
N ASP A 239 20.04 -24.57 9.09
CA ASP A 239 19.48 -25.33 10.20
C ASP A 239 18.10 -25.90 9.81
N GLY A 240 18.10 -26.84 8.88
CA GLY A 240 16.95 -27.66 8.52
C GLY A 240 16.93 -28.98 9.31
N LEU A 241 16.16 -29.95 8.81
CA LEU A 241 16.05 -31.27 9.44
C LEU A 241 17.46 -31.92 9.57
N PRO A 242 17.78 -32.49 10.75
CA PRO A 242 19.13 -32.99 11.05
C PRO A 242 19.66 -34.03 10.08
N GLN A 243 18.81 -34.90 9.49
CA GLN A 243 19.23 -35.90 8.49
C GLN A 243 19.78 -35.27 7.21
N PHE A 244 19.46 -34.01 6.91
CA PHE A 244 19.97 -33.26 5.76
C PHE A 244 21.09 -32.29 6.13
N ALA A 245 21.53 -32.29 7.40
CA ALA A 245 22.64 -31.46 7.84
C ALA A 245 24.01 -31.96 7.30
N SER A 246 25.07 -31.20 7.45
CA SER A 246 26.43 -31.59 7.09
C SER A 246 27.37 -31.40 8.29
N PRO A 247 27.88 -32.46 8.93
CA PRO A 247 27.55 -33.88 8.64
C PRO A 247 26.09 -34.22 8.94
N ALA A 248 25.54 -35.20 8.23
CA ALA A 248 24.17 -35.65 8.44
C ALA A 248 23.98 -36.23 9.87
N GLY A 249 22.92 -35.79 10.52
CA GLY A 249 22.45 -36.28 11.80
C GLY A 249 21.44 -37.44 11.64
N LEU A 250 20.79 -37.78 12.74
CA LEU A 250 19.68 -38.71 12.73
C LEU A 250 18.39 -37.94 12.41
N ALA A 251 17.48 -38.61 11.68
CA ALA A 251 16.12 -38.09 11.50
C ALA A 251 15.45 -37.91 12.88
N PRO A 252 14.80 -36.76 13.15
CA PRO A 252 14.14 -36.54 14.43
C PRO A 252 13.00 -37.53 14.60
N SER A 253 12.73 -37.89 15.84
CA SER A 253 11.61 -38.73 16.21
C SER A 253 10.87 -38.13 17.39
N ASN A 254 9.57 -38.30 17.40
CA ASN A 254 8.67 -37.68 18.38
C ASN A 254 7.78 -38.77 19.00
N PRO A 255 7.64 -38.82 20.34
CA PRO A 255 6.71 -39.73 20.98
C PRO A 255 5.27 -39.49 20.53
N GLY A 256 4.56 -40.56 20.28
CA GLY A 256 3.16 -40.54 19.88
C GLY A 256 2.21 -41.06 20.93
N CYS A 257 1.08 -41.55 20.49
CA CYS A 257 0.13 -42.29 21.31
C CYS A 257 0.46 -43.79 21.30
N ASP A 258 0.19 -44.46 22.43
CA ASP A 258 0.23 -45.92 22.52
C ASP A 258 -0.68 -46.55 21.45
N PRO A 259 -0.13 -47.21 20.43
CA PRO A 259 -0.90 -47.72 19.30
C PRO A 259 -1.79 -48.89 19.67
N THR A 260 -1.60 -49.48 20.88
CA THR A 260 -2.44 -50.59 21.34
C THR A 260 -3.75 -50.14 21.96
N LEU A 261 -3.90 -48.82 22.22
CA LEU A 261 -5.12 -48.23 22.73
C LEU A 261 -5.95 -47.67 21.59
N PRO A 262 -7.08 -48.30 21.21
CA PRO A 262 -7.90 -47.83 20.11
C PRO A 262 -8.65 -46.53 20.49
N PRO A 263 -8.96 -45.66 19.52
CA PRO A 263 -9.88 -44.54 19.74
C PRO A 263 -11.24 -45.03 20.27
N PRO A 264 -12.00 -44.29 21.11
CA PRO A 264 -11.74 -42.92 21.60
C PRO A 264 -10.99 -42.88 22.94
N ASN A 265 -10.21 -43.91 23.27
CA ASN A 265 -9.41 -43.84 24.52
C ASN A 265 -8.40 -42.72 24.42
N ASP A 266 -8.15 -42.08 25.57
CA ASP A 266 -7.15 -41.02 25.66
C ASP A 266 -5.81 -41.46 25.11
N CYS A 267 -5.20 -40.58 24.32
CA CYS A 267 -3.88 -40.76 23.81
C CYS A 267 -2.86 -40.77 24.96
N LYS A 268 -2.38 -41.92 25.34
CA LYS A 268 -1.31 -42.04 26.29
C LYS A 268 0.03 -41.81 25.62
N PHE A 269 0.78 -40.82 26.11
CA PHE A 269 2.14 -40.53 25.66
C PHE A 269 3.03 -41.77 25.72
N ASP A 270 3.60 -42.15 24.57
CA ASP A 270 4.37 -43.38 24.42
C ASP A 270 5.77 -43.14 23.83
N PRO A 271 6.78 -42.94 24.72
CA PRO A 271 8.15 -42.77 24.26
C PRO A 271 8.80 -44.08 23.76
N ALA A 272 8.13 -45.24 23.91
CA ALA A 272 8.66 -46.52 23.45
C ALA A 272 8.39 -46.78 21.94
N HIS A 273 7.41 -46.09 21.36
CA HIS A 273 7.07 -46.18 19.96
C HIS A 273 7.03 -44.81 19.29
N PRO A 274 8.20 -44.13 19.18
CA PRO A 274 8.24 -42.80 18.58
C PRO A 274 8.04 -42.89 17.05
N VAL A 275 7.39 -41.89 16.50
CA VAL A 275 7.30 -41.66 15.04
C VAL A 275 8.54 -40.89 14.59
N THR A 276 9.23 -41.40 13.57
CA THR A 276 10.40 -40.74 12.98
C THR A 276 9.97 -39.91 11.76
N SER A 277 10.59 -38.76 11.56
CA SER A 277 10.27 -37.88 10.42
C SER A 277 10.46 -38.59 9.08
N TYR A 278 9.52 -38.39 8.15
CA TYR A 278 9.46 -39.05 6.86
C TYR A 278 8.96 -38.11 5.76
N HIS A 279 9.26 -38.45 4.51
CA HIS A 279 8.80 -37.70 3.35
C HIS A 279 7.33 -38.01 3.05
N LEU A 280 6.49 -36.99 3.03
CA LEU A 280 5.07 -37.09 2.72
C LEU A 280 4.83 -37.43 1.24
N GLN A 281 3.85 -38.28 0.99
CA GLN A 281 3.47 -38.71 -0.37
C GLN A 281 2.14 -38.05 -0.82
N THR A 282 1.39 -37.47 0.09
CA THR A 282 0.15 -36.74 -0.21
C THR A 282 0.40 -35.24 -0.09
N MET A 283 -0.19 -34.45 -0.98
CA MET A 283 -0.14 -32.97 -0.93
C MET A 283 -1.23 -32.36 -0.06
N CYS A 284 -1.98 -33.19 0.63
CA CYS A 284 -3.07 -32.79 1.52
C CYS A 284 -2.88 -33.48 2.88
N LEU A 285 -3.09 -32.72 3.94
CA LEU A 285 -3.02 -33.23 5.31
C LEU A 285 -4.25 -32.79 6.09
N GLU A 286 -4.67 -33.63 7.00
CA GLU A 286 -5.64 -33.26 8.02
C GLU A 286 -5.05 -32.25 8.98
N ASN A 287 -5.90 -31.35 9.49
CA ASN A 287 -5.48 -30.32 10.43
C ASN A 287 -4.93 -30.92 11.72
N THR A 288 -4.08 -30.15 12.36
CA THR A 288 -3.60 -30.35 13.72
C THR A 288 -4.07 -29.18 14.57
N SER A 289 -3.83 -29.18 15.85
CA SER A 289 -4.32 -28.13 16.74
C SER A 289 -3.17 -27.26 17.26
N PRO A 290 -2.89 -26.10 16.65
CA PRO A 290 -1.88 -25.16 17.15
C PRO A 290 -2.44 -24.19 18.20
N THR A 291 -3.39 -24.60 19.04
CA THR A 291 -3.96 -23.72 20.06
C THR A 291 -2.95 -23.41 21.17
N TRP A 292 -3.30 -22.51 22.08
CA TRP A 292 -2.41 -22.12 23.17
C TRP A 292 -1.84 -23.31 23.96
N ASN A 293 -2.72 -24.23 24.36
CA ASN A 293 -2.29 -25.37 25.16
C ASN A 293 -1.41 -26.34 24.37
N GLU A 294 -1.85 -26.71 23.18
CA GLU A 294 -1.17 -27.66 22.32
C GLU A 294 0.19 -27.11 21.90
N ALA A 295 0.27 -25.83 21.52
CA ALA A 295 1.53 -25.22 21.13
C ALA A 295 2.57 -25.21 22.25
N HIS A 296 2.14 -25.08 23.51
CA HIS A 296 3.03 -25.17 24.66
C HIS A 296 3.43 -26.63 24.96
N VAL A 297 2.50 -27.57 24.79
CA VAL A 297 2.76 -29.01 24.95
C VAL A 297 3.72 -29.52 23.88
N ASP A 298 3.62 -29.02 22.65
CA ASP A 298 4.53 -29.37 21.54
C ASP A 298 5.98 -29.07 21.86
N VAL A 299 6.25 -27.98 22.57
CA VAL A 299 7.60 -27.59 23.00
C VAL A 299 8.17 -28.51 24.06
N ASP A 300 7.37 -28.86 25.07
CA ASP A 300 7.78 -29.74 26.18
C ASP A 300 6.53 -30.39 26.78
N TYR A 301 6.27 -31.62 26.43
CA TYR A 301 5.10 -32.36 26.94
C TYR A 301 5.02 -32.41 28.48
N HIS A 302 6.17 -32.56 29.14
CA HIS A 302 6.21 -32.69 30.61
C HIS A 302 6.21 -31.33 31.33
N ASN A 303 6.67 -30.26 30.68
CA ASN A 303 6.79 -28.93 31.27
C ASN A 303 6.34 -27.82 30.32
N PRO A 304 5.06 -27.77 29.93
CA PRO A 304 4.56 -26.87 28.87
C PRO A 304 4.66 -25.37 29.22
N THR A 305 4.99 -25.00 30.45
CA THR A 305 5.22 -23.61 30.89
C THR A 305 6.67 -23.14 30.69
N THR A 306 7.54 -23.99 30.15
CA THR A 306 8.95 -23.68 29.94
C THR A 306 9.32 -23.74 28.48
N SER A 307 10.18 -22.83 28.06
CA SER A 307 10.91 -22.93 26.81
C SER A 307 12.36 -22.58 27.06
N THR A 308 13.24 -23.44 26.64
CA THR A 308 14.69 -23.24 26.69
C THR A 308 15.27 -23.63 25.32
N ARG A 309 16.51 -23.26 25.05
CA ARG A 309 17.22 -23.68 23.84
C ARG A 309 17.40 -25.20 23.74
N THR A 310 17.10 -25.93 24.79
CA THR A 310 17.21 -27.39 24.89
C THR A 310 15.88 -28.04 25.22
N SER A 311 14.77 -27.36 25.00
CA SER A 311 13.45 -27.97 25.12
C SER A 311 13.35 -29.17 24.17
N PRO A 312 12.67 -30.25 24.59
CA PRO A 312 12.72 -31.51 23.86
C PRO A 312 11.99 -31.51 22.51
N MET A 313 11.07 -30.56 22.28
CA MET A 313 10.23 -30.50 21.09
C MET A 313 9.53 -31.84 20.83
N ASP A 314 8.90 -32.41 21.88
CA ASP A 314 8.47 -33.81 21.92
C ASP A 314 6.95 -34.03 21.95
N GLY A 315 6.16 -32.97 21.90
CA GLY A 315 4.70 -33.06 22.00
C GLY A 315 3.94 -33.21 20.67
N PHE A 316 4.50 -32.84 19.53
CA PHE A 316 3.79 -32.68 18.26
C PHE A 316 2.98 -33.90 17.80
N VAL A 317 3.60 -35.09 17.76
CA VAL A 317 2.91 -36.31 17.34
C VAL A 317 1.83 -36.69 18.35
N TRP A 318 2.11 -36.54 19.64
CA TRP A 318 1.11 -36.78 20.68
C TRP A 318 -0.08 -35.81 20.54
N THR A 319 0.16 -34.52 20.37
CA THR A 319 -0.87 -33.47 20.23
C THR A 319 -1.75 -33.76 19.01
N ALA A 320 -1.14 -34.04 17.88
CA ALA A 320 -1.85 -34.38 16.66
C ALA A 320 -2.71 -35.64 16.79
N ALA A 321 -2.20 -36.68 17.47
CA ALA A 321 -2.94 -37.91 17.74
C ALA A 321 -4.09 -37.69 18.73
N HIS A 322 -3.86 -36.91 19.80
CA HIS A 322 -4.87 -36.55 20.79
C HIS A 322 -6.03 -35.79 20.13
N ASP A 323 -5.71 -34.80 19.30
CA ASP A 323 -6.69 -34.03 18.56
C ASP A 323 -7.47 -34.93 17.58
N GLY A 324 -6.78 -35.73 16.77
CA GLY A 324 -7.40 -36.65 15.83
C GLY A 324 -8.36 -37.65 16.46
N ARG A 325 -8.06 -38.15 17.66
CA ARG A 325 -8.94 -39.07 18.40
C ARG A 325 -10.18 -38.38 18.96
N ASN A 326 -10.13 -37.07 19.18
CA ASN A 326 -11.25 -36.29 19.74
C ASN A 326 -12.18 -35.74 18.66
N LEU A 327 -11.69 -35.45 17.46
CA LEU A 327 -12.48 -34.83 16.40
C LEU A 327 -13.34 -35.79 15.59
N GLY A 328 -12.98 -37.07 15.51
CA GLY A 328 -13.81 -38.15 14.93
C GLY A 328 -13.93 -38.17 13.41
N PHE A 329 -13.35 -37.21 12.69
CA PHE A 329 -13.23 -37.17 11.23
C PHE A 329 -11.78 -37.30 10.75
N VAL A 330 -10.83 -37.27 11.65
CA VAL A 330 -9.41 -37.41 11.36
C VAL A 330 -9.06 -38.92 11.20
N HIS A 331 -8.43 -39.27 10.11
CA HIS A 331 -8.01 -40.63 9.82
C HIS A 331 -6.70 -41.02 10.53
N ASP A 332 -5.77 -40.03 10.62
CA ASP A 332 -4.49 -40.23 11.31
C ASP A 332 -4.65 -40.07 12.83
N VAL A 333 -5.10 -41.14 13.48
CA VAL A 333 -5.31 -41.18 14.94
C VAL A 333 -4.04 -41.48 15.75
N ILE A 334 -2.88 -41.64 15.09
CA ILE A 334 -1.58 -41.83 15.75
C ILE A 334 -0.68 -40.63 15.62
N GLY A 335 -1.08 -39.60 14.86
CA GLY A 335 -0.43 -38.29 14.79
C GLY A 335 0.80 -38.22 13.87
N GLU A 336 0.98 -39.20 12.99
CA GLU A 336 2.14 -39.25 12.08
C GLU A 336 2.24 -38.00 11.19
N ARG A 337 1.09 -37.39 10.81
CA ARG A 337 1.03 -36.19 9.96
C ARG A 337 1.84 -35.02 10.51
N ALA A 338 1.99 -34.95 11.83
CA ALA A 338 2.69 -33.84 12.49
C ALA A 338 4.19 -33.78 12.17
N ILE A 339 4.85 -34.92 11.91
CA ILE A 339 6.30 -35.01 11.74
C ILE A 339 6.75 -35.32 10.30
N GLY A 340 5.80 -35.38 9.38
CA GLY A 340 6.10 -35.48 7.95
C GLY A 340 6.70 -34.19 7.40
N TYR A 341 7.48 -34.29 6.32
CA TYR A 341 8.04 -33.12 5.62
C TYR A 341 7.84 -33.22 4.10
N TYR A 342 7.84 -32.08 3.43
CA TYR A 342 7.89 -31.94 1.98
C TYR A 342 9.30 -31.61 1.51
N ASP A 343 9.59 -31.91 0.24
CA ASP A 343 10.88 -31.60 -0.38
C ASP A 343 10.72 -30.79 -1.68
N GLY A 344 11.84 -30.55 -2.38
CA GLY A 344 11.86 -29.78 -3.63
C GLY A 344 11.12 -30.47 -4.80
N SER A 345 10.76 -31.74 -4.70
CA SER A 345 9.93 -32.43 -5.69
C SER A 345 8.43 -32.18 -5.48
N ASP A 346 8.03 -31.75 -4.28
CA ASP A 346 6.66 -31.39 -3.91
C ASP A 346 6.40 -29.90 -4.11
N LEU A 347 7.30 -29.07 -3.57
CA LEU A 347 7.20 -27.62 -3.51
C LEU A 347 8.28 -26.97 -4.38
N ASN A 348 8.37 -27.42 -5.64
CA ASN A 348 9.44 -27.01 -6.56
C ASN A 348 9.55 -25.49 -6.71
N TYR A 349 8.45 -24.74 -6.65
CA TYR A 349 8.46 -23.29 -6.73
C TYR A 349 9.10 -22.64 -5.50
N TYR A 350 8.67 -23.03 -4.31
CA TYR A 350 9.20 -22.45 -3.07
C TYR A 350 10.68 -22.78 -2.88
N TYR A 351 11.08 -24.01 -3.16
CA TYR A 351 12.48 -24.42 -3.09
C TYR A 351 13.36 -23.65 -4.09
N PHE A 352 12.88 -23.46 -5.32
CA PHE A 352 13.54 -22.64 -6.31
C PHE A 352 13.69 -21.19 -5.84
N MET A 353 12.61 -20.58 -5.30
CA MET A 353 12.62 -19.19 -4.87
C MET A 353 13.51 -18.98 -3.64
N ALA A 354 13.42 -19.82 -2.62
CA ALA A 354 14.26 -19.77 -1.43
C ALA A 354 15.75 -19.98 -1.77
N SER A 355 16.05 -20.80 -2.76
CA SER A 355 17.43 -21.08 -3.20
C SER A 355 18.04 -19.98 -4.06
N ASN A 356 17.26 -19.25 -4.84
CA ASN A 356 17.77 -18.16 -5.68
C ASN A 356 17.80 -16.82 -4.96
N PHE A 357 16.77 -16.52 -4.20
CA PHE A 357 16.64 -15.27 -3.44
C PHE A 357 17.13 -15.45 -2.00
N ALA A 358 16.36 -15.04 -1.01
CA ALA A 358 16.76 -15.17 0.37
C ALA A 358 15.68 -15.85 1.22
N THR A 359 16.17 -16.58 2.22
CA THR A 359 15.36 -17.22 3.27
C THR A 359 15.99 -16.98 4.64
N SER A 360 15.38 -17.51 5.69
CA SER A 360 15.94 -17.51 7.05
C SER A 360 15.66 -18.84 7.73
N ASP A 361 16.63 -19.36 8.45
CA ASP A 361 16.46 -20.52 9.35
C ASP A 361 16.26 -20.11 10.82
N ARG A 362 15.99 -18.82 11.06
CA ARG A 362 15.71 -18.21 12.39
C ARG A 362 14.52 -17.28 12.35
N TRP A 363 13.52 -17.61 11.53
CA TRP A 363 12.31 -16.83 11.36
C TRP A 363 11.13 -17.53 12.03
N PHE A 364 10.46 -16.82 12.93
CA PHE A 364 9.47 -17.39 13.83
C PHE A 364 8.09 -16.74 13.64
N SER A 365 7.03 -17.47 13.97
CA SER A 365 5.75 -16.84 14.28
C SER A 365 5.85 -16.08 15.61
N PRO A 366 5.08 -15.00 15.84
CA PRO A 366 5.23 -14.17 17.03
C PRO A 366 4.80 -14.82 18.34
N VAL A 367 3.85 -15.76 18.30
CA VAL A 367 3.24 -16.31 19.50
C VAL A 367 2.89 -17.79 19.33
N MET A 368 3.00 -18.55 20.44
CA MET A 368 2.60 -19.97 20.51
C MET A 368 1.08 -20.09 20.58
N SER A 369 0.40 -19.84 19.47
CA SER A 369 -1.04 -19.93 19.33
C SER A 369 -1.45 -19.92 17.86
N ARG A 370 -2.76 -19.88 17.60
CA ARG A 370 -3.42 -20.02 16.29
C ARG A 370 -3.23 -18.83 15.35
N THR A 371 -3.61 -19.04 14.09
CA THR A 371 -3.67 -18.08 12.99
C THR A 371 -4.10 -16.68 13.40
N SER A 372 -5.30 -16.55 14.00
CA SER A 372 -5.90 -15.24 14.28
C SER A 372 -5.00 -14.35 15.14
N LEU A 373 -4.36 -14.93 16.19
CA LEU A 373 -3.49 -14.17 17.08
C LEU A 373 -2.19 -13.76 16.36
N ASN A 374 -1.60 -14.70 15.67
CA ASN A 374 -0.41 -14.44 14.88
C ASN A 374 -0.65 -13.36 13.83
N ARG A 375 -1.82 -13.36 13.15
CA ARG A 375 -2.23 -12.29 12.22
C ARG A 375 -2.41 -10.93 12.91
N MET A 376 -2.85 -10.89 14.19
CA MET A 376 -2.89 -9.62 14.94
C MET A 376 -1.50 -9.01 15.11
N TYR A 377 -0.48 -9.84 15.36
CA TYR A 377 0.91 -9.38 15.41
C TYR A 377 1.39 -8.87 14.05
N LEU A 378 1.00 -9.51 12.95
CA LEU A 378 1.35 -9.06 11.60
C LEU A 378 0.74 -7.68 11.26
N LEU A 379 -0.40 -7.34 11.86
CA LEU A 379 -1.12 -6.10 11.59
C LEU A 379 -0.82 -4.99 12.59
N GLY A 380 -0.72 -5.32 13.87
CA GLY A 380 -0.63 -4.36 14.97
C GLY A 380 0.52 -4.59 15.95
N GLY A 381 1.37 -5.61 15.72
CA GLY A 381 2.51 -5.92 16.58
C GLY A 381 2.15 -6.55 17.93
N THR A 382 0.87 -6.81 18.21
CA THR A 382 0.38 -7.35 19.48
C THR A 382 -1.00 -7.97 19.34
N SER A 383 -1.32 -8.95 20.19
CA SER A 383 -2.69 -9.45 20.41
C SER A 383 -3.41 -8.74 21.58
N GLN A 384 -2.79 -7.74 22.20
CA GLN A 384 -3.29 -7.03 23.38
C GLN A 384 -3.72 -7.97 24.54
N GLY A 385 -2.92 -9.01 24.76
CA GLY A 385 -3.15 -9.98 25.84
C GLY A 385 -4.07 -11.15 25.48
N HIS A 386 -4.55 -11.26 24.25
CA HIS A 386 -5.34 -12.42 23.84
C HIS A 386 -4.44 -13.63 23.55
N ALA A 387 -4.80 -14.76 24.11
CA ALA A 387 -4.23 -16.09 23.86
C ALA A 387 -5.13 -16.93 22.95
N TYR A 388 -6.39 -16.53 22.80
CA TYR A 388 -7.41 -17.17 21.96
C TYR A 388 -8.02 -16.21 20.93
N PRO A 389 -8.59 -16.72 19.82
CA PRO A 389 -9.26 -15.91 18.80
C PRO A 389 -10.38 -15.05 19.37
N LEU A 390 -10.49 -13.82 18.88
CA LEU A 390 -11.59 -12.93 19.23
C LEU A 390 -12.92 -13.45 18.69
N GLN A 391 -13.98 -13.21 19.47
CA GLN A 391 -15.35 -13.42 18.99
C GLN A 391 -15.80 -12.19 18.21
N ILE A 392 -15.55 -12.18 16.92
CA ILE A 392 -15.96 -11.07 16.04
C ILE A 392 -17.51 -11.05 15.94
N PRO A 393 -18.18 -9.88 15.93
CA PRO A 393 -17.58 -8.54 15.77
C PRO A 393 -17.09 -7.87 17.07
N GLU A 394 -17.31 -8.42 18.24
CA GLU A 394 -16.93 -7.81 19.52
C GLU A 394 -16.33 -8.85 20.47
N PRO A 395 -15.37 -8.44 21.33
CA PRO A 395 -14.63 -7.17 21.33
C PRO A 395 -13.57 -7.10 20.23
N GLN A 396 -13.25 -5.88 19.75
CA GLN A 396 -12.16 -5.64 18.81
C GLN A 396 -10.98 -4.96 19.51
N LEU A 397 -9.76 -5.18 18.98
CA LEU A 397 -8.55 -4.56 19.48
C LEU A 397 -8.56 -3.05 19.23
N SER A 398 -8.24 -2.27 20.26
CA SER A 398 -8.22 -0.80 20.19
C SER A 398 -6.89 -0.21 19.72
N GLY A 399 -5.82 -1.02 19.65
CA GLY A 399 -4.50 -0.58 19.23
C GLY A 399 -4.44 -0.20 17.74
N PRO A 400 -3.41 0.55 17.34
CA PRO A 400 -3.20 0.92 15.95
C PRO A 400 -2.79 -0.28 15.11
N VAL A 401 -3.04 -0.20 13.81
CA VAL A 401 -2.55 -1.11 12.78
C VAL A 401 -1.63 -0.37 11.82
N ILE A 402 -0.78 -1.11 11.11
CA ILE A 402 0.17 -0.52 10.15
C ILE A 402 -0.53 0.37 9.12
N PHE A 403 -1.71 0.00 8.64
CA PHE A 403 -2.48 0.77 7.67
C PHE A 403 -2.93 2.14 8.21
N GLN A 404 -3.14 2.26 9.53
CA GLN A 404 -3.43 3.55 10.17
C GLN A 404 -2.22 4.49 10.09
N LEU A 405 -1.04 3.98 10.39
CA LEU A 405 0.20 4.77 10.34
C LEU A 405 0.52 5.18 8.90
N LEU A 406 0.37 4.26 7.94
CA LEU A 406 0.54 4.53 6.51
C LEU A 406 -0.41 5.63 6.04
N GLN A 407 -1.69 5.54 6.39
CA GLN A 407 -2.70 6.54 6.05
C GLN A 407 -2.36 7.91 6.62
N GLN A 408 -1.96 7.98 7.89
CA GLN A 408 -1.56 9.24 8.54
C GLN A 408 -0.31 9.86 7.90
N LYS A 409 0.59 9.03 7.38
CA LYS A 409 1.82 9.48 6.71
C LYS A 409 1.61 9.84 5.24
N GLY A 410 0.44 9.51 4.66
CA GLY A 410 0.16 9.71 3.24
C GLY A 410 0.85 8.68 2.33
N VAL A 411 1.24 7.53 2.87
CA VAL A 411 1.78 6.40 2.12
C VAL A 411 0.62 5.61 1.53
N SER A 412 0.65 5.34 0.23
CA SER A 412 -0.42 4.58 -0.43
C SER A 412 -0.39 3.10 -0.03
N TRP A 413 -1.56 2.52 0.20
CA TRP A 413 -1.68 1.13 0.61
C TRP A 413 -2.96 0.47 0.09
N LYS A 414 -2.94 -0.86 -0.06
CA LYS A 414 -4.10 -1.70 -0.36
C LYS A 414 -4.01 -3.03 0.38
N ILE A 415 -5.17 -3.60 0.66
CA ILE A 415 -5.35 -4.98 1.12
C ILE A 415 -6.01 -5.74 -0.02
N TYR A 416 -5.29 -6.70 -0.57
CA TYR A 416 -5.75 -7.58 -1.65
C TYR A 416 -6.22 -8.90 -1.05
N ILE A 417 -7.51 -9.15 -1.09
CA ILE A 417 -8.13 -10.31 -0.45
C ILE A 417 -8.69 -11.21 -1.55
N HIS A 418 -8.39 -12.50 -1.48
CA HIS A 418 -8.98 -13.43 -2.42
C HIS A 418 -10.45 -13.69 -2.03
N PRO A 419 -11.40 -13.55 -2.99
CA PRO A 419 -12.79 -13.91 -2.71
C PRO A 419 -12.91 -15.40 -2.31
N ASP A 420 -13.81 -15.68 -1.39
CA ASP A 420 -14.18 -17.05 -1.02
C ASP A 420 -14.93 -17.79 -2.16
N ALA A 421 -15.39 -18.99 -1.88
CA ALA A 421 -16.15 -19.82 -2.84
C ALA A 421 -17.43 -19.15 -3.35
N SER A 422 -17.99 -18.13 -2.66
CA SER A 422 -19.14 -17.35 -3.14
C SER A 422 -18.78 -16.41 -4.28
N GLY A 423 -17.50 -16.09 -4.45
CA GLY A 423 -17.01 -15.14 -5.44
C GLY A 423 -17.37 -13.69 -5.16
N CYS A 424 -17.83 -13.36 -3.96
CA CYS A 424 -18.17 -11.97 -3.60
C CYS A 424 -16.91 -11.12 -3.46
N ALA A 425 -16.76 -10.12 -4.34
CA ALA A 425 -15.60 -9.24 -4.42
C ALA A 425 -15.89 -7.79 -4.01
N THR A 426 -17.00 -7.52 -3.32
CA THR A 426 -17.27 -6.18 -2.77
C THR A 426 -16.39 -5.91 -1.54
N ALA A 427 -16.04 -4.64 -1.30
CA ALA A 427 -15.22 -4.28 -0.14
C ALA A 427 -15.79 -4.83 1.18
N SER A 428 -17.12 -4.86 1.35
CA SER A 428 -17.76 -5.39 2.55
C SER A 428 -17.59 -6.90 2.71
N CYS A 429 -17.73 -7.68 1.61
CA CYS A 429 -17.51 -9.12 1.66
C CYS A 429 -16.03 -9.45 1.94
N LEU A 430 -15.13 -8.76 1.23
CA LEU A 430 -13.69 -8.96 1.40
C LEU A 430 -13.25 -8.58 2.82
N TYR A 431 -13.76 -7.48 3.36
CA TYR A 431 -13.48 -7.07 4.74
C TYR A 431 -13.88 -8.15 5.76
N ALA A 432 -15.02 -8.79 5.56
CA ALA A 432 -15.48 -9.86 6.46
C ALA A 432 -14.57 -11.11 6.47
N MET A 433 -13.71 -11.27 5.46
CA MET A 433 -12.70 -12.33 5.37
C MET A 433 -11.31 -11.89 5.84
N SER A 434 -11.10 -10.58 6.08
CA SER A 434 -9.80 -10.02 6.43
C SER A 434 -9.57 -10.01 7.94
N TYR A 435 -8.37 -10.37 8.37
CA TYR A 435 -7.98 -10.26 9.77
C TYR A 435 -7.92 -8.82 10.31
N VAL A 436 -7.96 -7.82 9.42
CA VAL A 436 -8.05 -6.41 9.83
C VAL A 436 -9.35 -6.10 10.61
N GLN A 437 -10.40 -6.92 10.45
CA GLN A 437 -11.64 -6.82 11.23
C GLN A 437 -11.45 -7.05 12.74
N ASN A 438 -10.36 -7.68 13.15
CA ASN A 438 -10.01 -7.84 14.56
C ASN A 438 -9.72 -6.51 15.27
N PHE A 439 -9.48 -5.44 14.51
CA PHE A 439 -9.14 -4.12 15.04
C PHE A 439 -10.26 -3.11 14.80
N MET A 440 -10.48 -2.23 15.79
CA MET A 440 -11.45 -1.13 15.65
C MET A 440 -11.17 -0.24 14.43
N TYR A 441 -9.89 -0.05 14.10
CA TYR A 441 -9.52 0.72 12.89
C TYR A 441 -9.95 0.03 11.59
N GLY A 442 -10.16 -1.28 11.58
CA GLY A 442 -10.71 -2.01 10.44
C GLY A 442 -12.08 -1.46 10.00
N ASN A 443 -12.94 -1.11 10.96
CA ASN A 443 -14.21 -0.45 10.65
C ASN A 443 -14.00 0.91 9.96
N THR A 444 -12.98 1.67 10.37
CA THR A 444 -12.62 2.93 9.72
C THR A 444 -12.14 2.69 8.28
N ILE A 445 -11.35 1.63 8.05
CA ILE A 445 -10.93 1.23 6.71
C ILE A 445 -12.15 0.96 5.83
N LEU A 446 -13.08 0.12 6.30
CA LEU A 446 -14.28 -0.22 5.52
C LEU A 446 -15.15 1.01 5.22
N GLN A 447 -15.30 1.93 6.18
CA GLN A 447 -16.19 3.08 6.03
C GLN A 447 -15.57 4.24 5.23
N GLN A 448 -14.28 4.50 5.40
CA GLN A 448 -13.62 5.68 4.84
C GLN A 448 -12.71 5.37 3.65
N PHE A 449 -12.19 4.15 3.57
CA PHE A 449 -11.23 3.72 2.57
C PHE A 449 -11.61 2.39 1.89
N PRO A 450 -12.90 2.15 1.54
CA PRO A 450 -13.33 0.87 0.95
C PRO A 450 -12.63 0.56 -0.37
N GLN A 451 -12.14 1.58 -1.09
CA GLN A 451 -11.37 1.44 -2.33
C GLN A 451 -9.99 0.81 -2.13
N ASN A 452 -9.52 0.71 -0.88
CA ASN A 452 -8.25 0.06 -0.53
C ASN A 452 -8.43 -1.43 -0.21
N ILE A 453 -9.67 -1.92 -0.10
CA ILE A 453 -10.03 -3.33 0.07
C ILE A 453 -10.48 -3.86 -1.28
N VAL A 454 -9.65 -4.66 -1.92
CA VAL A 454 -9.85 -5.08 -3.30
C VAL A 454 -9.55 -6.58 -3.49
N PRO A 455 -10.11 -7.22 -4.51
CA PRO A 455 -9.82 -8.64 -4.76
C PRO A 455 -8.38 -8.83 -5.26
N THR A 456 -7.81 -10.02 -5.05
CA THR A 456 -6.46 -10.37 -5.52
C THR A 456 -6.30 -10.27 -7.04
N SER A 457 -7.38 -10.38 -7.83
CA SER A 457 -7.35 -10.10 -9.27
C SER A 457 -6.92 -8.66 -9.58
N GLN A 458 -7.19 -7.71 -8.67
CA GLN A 458 -6.72 -6.34 -8.81
C GLN A 458 -5.21 -6.22 -8.58
N PHE A 459 -4.59 -7.09 -7.73
CA PHE A 459 -3.14 -7.14 -7.60
C PHE A 459 -2.46 -7.50 -8.94
N ILE A 460 -3.01 -8.49 -9.64
CA ILE A 460 -2.53 -8.88 -10.98
C ILE A 460 -2.56 -7.66 -11.93
N THR A 461 -3.69 -6.95 -11.96
CA THR A 461 -3.87 -5.76 -12.80
C THR A 461 -2.90 -4.64 -12.42
N ASP A 462 -2.77 -4.35 -11.12
CA ASP A 462 -1.90 -3.28 -10.61
C ASP A 462 -0.42 -3.59 -10.88
N ALA A 463 0.01 -4.85 -10.69
CA ALA A 463 1.37 -5.28 -10.97
C ALA A 463 1.72 -5.20 -12.45
N GLN A 464 0.80 -5.62 -13.35
CA GLN A 464 0.98 -5.55 -14.80
C GLN A 464 0.99 -4.13 -15.35
N SER A 465 0.22 -3.22 -14.73
CA SER A 465 0.12 -1.82 -15.18
C SER A 465 1.10 -0.88 -14.48
N GLY A 466 1.85 -1.35 -13.47
CA GLY A 466 2.78 -0.51 -12.70
C GLY A 466 2.08 0.47 -11.75
N THR A 467 0.90 0.11 -11.25
CA THR A 467 0.07 0.94 -10.36
C THR A 467 -0.05 0.37 -8.94
N LEU A 468 0.87 -0.50 -8.55
CA LEU A 468 0.92 -1.03 -7.18
C LEU A 468 1.02 0.11 -6.16
N PRO A 469 0.37 0.00 -5.00
CA PRO A 469 0.58 0.92 -3.89
C PRO A 469 1.98 0.75 -3.29
N GLN A 470 2.39 1.69 -2.45
CA GLN A 470 3.68 1.60 -1.74
C GLN A 470 3.71 0.46 -0.73
N VAL A 471 2.57 0.12 -0.12
CA VAL A 471 2.44 -1.06 0.75
C VAL A 471 1.22 -1.87 0.34
N ALA A 472 1.42 -3.15 0.11
CA ALA A 472 0.40 -4.12 -0.26
C ALA A 472 0.41 -5.31 0.70
N MET A 473 -0.72 -5.61 1.30
CA MET A 473 -0.95 -6.88 1.97
C MET A 473 -1.79 -7.78 1.06
N ILE A 474 -1.39 -9.04 0.96
CA ILE A 474 -2.20 -10.05 0.29
C ILE A 474 -2.68 -11.06 1.32
N GLU A 475 -3.97 -11.21 1.44
CA GLU A 475 -4.60 -12.26 2.23
C GLU A 475 -5.02 -13.40 1.31
N PRO A 476 -4.48 -14.62 1.55
CA PRO A 476 -4.79 -15.79 0.75
C PRO A 476 -6.25 -16.19 0.92
N PRO A 477 -6.77 -17.01 0.02
CA PRO A 477 -8.17 -17.43 0.06
C PRO A 477 -8.40 -18.49 1.14
N SER A 478 -9.03 -18.11 2.22
CA SER A 478 -9.58 -19.08 3.16
C SER A 478 -10.74 -19.87 2.55
N ASN A 479 -10.91 -21.12 2.91
CA ASN A 479 -12.02 -22.00 2.51
C ASN A 479 -12.10 -22.36 1.00
N VAL A 480 -11.05 -22.11 0.21
CA VAL A 480 -10.95 -22.56 -1.19
C VAL A 480 -9.67 -23.35 -1.47
N GLY A 481 -8.89 -23.66 -0.42
CA GLY A 481 -7.72 -24.53 -0.47
C GLY A 481 -6.50 -23.94 -1.18
N LEU A 482 -6.37 -22.63 -1.23
CA LEU A 482 -5.22 -21.93 -1.83
C LEU A 482 -4.35 -21.20 -0.80
N ASP A 483 -4.74 -21.23 0.46
CA ASP A 483 -4.01 -20.70 1.62
C ASP A 483 -3.04 -21.72 2.24
N GLU A 484 -3.10 -22.97 1.77
CA GLU A 484 -2.33 -24.11 2.27
C GLU A 484 -2.76 -24.63 3.65
N HIS A 485 -3.86 -24.09 4.20
CA HIS A 485 -4.42 -24.58 5.47
C HIS A 485 -4.71 -26.09 5.36
N PRO A 486 -4.33 -26.90 6.35
CA PRO A 486 -4.72 -28.32 6.39
C PRO A 486 -6.24 -28.49 6.42
N ALA A 487 -6.74 -29.66 6.04
CA ALA A 487 -8.17 -29.92 5.99
C ALA A 487 -8.79 -29.96 7.38
N ASP A 488 -9.84 -29.17 7.59
CA ASP A 488 -10.62 -29.15 8.85
C ASP A 488 -11.67 -30.27 8.91
N ASP A 489 -12.05 -30.81 7.76
CA ASP A 489 -12.97 -31.94 7.62
C ASP A 489 -12.84 -32.61 6.24
N ASP A 490 -13.47 -33.76 6.07
CA ASP A 490 -13.49 -34.51 4.79
C ASP A 490 -14.36 -33.86 3.70
N SER A 491 -15.12 -32.83 4.01
CA SER A 491 -16.11 -32.24 3.11
C SER A 491 -15.56 -31.11 2.24
N VAL A 492 -14.39 -30.55 2.60
CA VAL A 492 -13.77 -29.45 1.89
C VAL A 492 -12.91 -30.00 0.74
N PRO A 493 -13.05 -29.50 -0.49
CA PRO A 493 -12.08 -29.81 -1.54
C PRO A 493 -10.71 -29.39 -1.06
N CYS A 494 -9.84 -30.36 -0.96
CA CYS A 494 -8.62 -30.34 -0.20
C CYS A 494 -7.70 -29.17 -0.43
N CYS A 495 -7.14 -28.78 0.64
CA CYS A 495 -6.12 -27.80 0.92
C CYS A 495 -4.74 -28.28 0.42
N SER A 496 -4.58 -28.46 -0.89
CA SER A 496 -3.33 -28.92 -1.47
C SER A 496 -2.24 -27.87 -1.34
N VAL A 497 -1.14 -28.20 -0.68
CA VAL A 497 0.05 -27.34 -0.59
C VAL A 497 0.56 -26.93 -1.98
N GLN A 498 0.42 -27.80 -2.98
CA GLN A 498 0.78 -27.48 -4.36
C GLN A 498 -0.17 -26.46 -5.00
N ALA A 499 -1.46 -26.50 -4.67
CA ALA A 499 -2.43 -25.53 -5.19
C ALA A 499 -2.17 -24.13 -4.62
N GLY A 500 -1.87 -24.02 -3.31
CA GLY A 500 -1.48 -22.77 -2.68
C GLY A 500 -0.17 -22.22 -3.24
N ALA A 501 0.86 -23.05 -3.35
CA ALA A 501 2.13 -22.67 -3.96
C ALA A 501 1.99 -22.25 -5.43
N HIS A 502 1.07 -22.87 -6.19
CA HIS A 502 0.74 -22.46 -7.56
C HIS A 502 0.08 -21.07 -7.58
N PHE A 503 -0.85 -20.82 -6.68
CA PHE A 503 -1.47 -19.50 -6.53
C PHE A 503 -0.41 -18.44 -6.23
N VAL A 504 0.47 -18.65 -5.24
CA VAL A 504 1.59 -17.74 -4.93
C VAL A 504 2.49 -17.54 -6.14
N SER A 505 2.81 -18.62 -6.89
CA SER A 505 3.66 -18.50 -8.08
C SER A 505 3.06 -17.58 -9.14
N SER A 506 1.74 -17.56 -9.28
CA SER A 506 1.04 -16.66 -10.21
C SER A 506 1.21 -15.18 -9.83
N LEU A 507 1.13 -14.85 -8.54
CA LEU A 507 1.28 -13.50 -8.02
C LEU A 507 2.72 -13.00 -8.17
N VAL A 508 3.68 -13.79 -7.70
CA VAL A 508 5.11 -13.43 -7.72
C VAL A 508 5.63 -13.33 -9.15
N ASN A 509 5.28 -14.26 -10.03
CA ASN A 509 5.68 -14.22 -11.43
C ASN A 509 5.10 -12.99 -12.15
N THR A 510 3.86 -12.60 -11.82
CA THR A 510 3.27 -11.37 -12.34
C THR A 510 4.04 -10.13 -11.90
N LEU A 511 4.45 -10.07 -10.64
CA LEU A 511 5.30 -8.99 -10.14
C LEU A 511 6.66 -8.97 -10.84
N MET A 512 7.34 -10.13 -10.92
CA MET A 512 8.68 -10.24 -11.53
C MET A 512 8.70 -9.83 -13.00
N THR A 513 7.61 -10.04 -13.73
CA THR A 513 7.50 -9.66 -15.15
C THR A 513 6.89 -8.28 -15.36
N GLY A 514 6.36 -7.67 -14.31
CA GLY A 514 5.71 -6.37 -14.34
C GLY A 514 6.67 -5.18 -14.19
N PRO A 515 6.21 -3.96 -14.52
CA PRO A 515 7.04 -2.75 -14.48
C PRO A 515 7.44 -2.34 -13.05
N SER A 516 6.72 -2.78 -12.03
CA SER A 516 7.03 -2.51 -10.62
C SER A 516 8.13 -3.40 -10.05
N TRP A 517 8.58 -4.44 -10.77
CA TRP A 517 9.64 -5.33 -10.29
C TRP A 517 10.88 -4.58 -9.81
N LYS A 518 11.32 -3.60 -10.59
CA LYS A 518 12.60 -2.85 -10.41
C LYS A 518 12.81 -2.24 -9.01
N ASP A 519 11.73 -2.03 -8.26
CA ASP A 519 11.72 -1.32 -6.97
C ASP A 519 10.73 -1.92 -5.97
N SER A 520 10.45 -3.22 -6.11
CA SER A 520 9.56 -3.97 -5.21
C SER A 520 10.32 -4.92 -4.29
N ALA A 521 9.73 -5.22 -3.14
CA ALA A 521 10.06 -6.35 -2.29
C ALA A 521 8.78 -7.13 -1.99
N PHE A 522 8.76 -8.42 -2.31
CA PHE A 522 7.71 -9.36 -1.94
C PHE A 522 8.23 -10.24 -0.80
N ILE A 523 7.52 -10.25 0.31
CA ILE A 523 7.83 -11.02 1.51
C ILE A 523 6.74 -12.06 1.69
N LEU A 524 7.11 -13.31 1.50
CA LEU A 524 6.24 -14.47 1.72
C LEU A 524 6.63 -15.15 3.02
N THR A 525 5.66 -15.37 3.88
CA THR A 525 5.82 -16.13 5.12
C THR A 525 4.58 -16.98 5.39
N TRP A 526 4.57 -17.71 6.49
CA TRP A 526 3.42 -18.43 7.01
C TRP A 526 3.05 -17.86 8.37
N ASP A 527 1.79 -17.86 8.70
CA ASP A 527 1.29 -17.18 9.90
C ASP A 527 1.65 -17.92 11.20
N GLU A 528 1.61 -19.26 11.16
CA GLU A 528 2.03 -20.09 12.29
C GLU A 528 2.36 -21.51 11.80
N TYR A 529 2.84 -22.37 12.70
CA TYR A 529 3.42 -23.67 12.36
C TYR A 529 2.40 -24.78 12.06
N GLY A 530 1.11 -24.58 12.34
CA GLY A 530 0.03 -25.53 12.07
C GLY A 530 0.04 -26.78 12.92
N GLY A 531 0.76 -26.83 14.05
CA GLY A 531 0.97 -28.06 14.81
C GLY A 531 1.96 -29.04 14.17
N PHE A 532 2.63 -28.63 13.07
CA PHE A 532 3.66 -29.44 12.42
C PHE A 532 5.02 -29.26 13.08
N TYR A 533 5.77 -30.35 13.12
CA TYR A 533 7.05 -30.43 13.81
C TYR A 533 8.06 -29.40 13.35
N ASP A 534 8.75 -28.81 14.31
CA ASP A 534 9.99 -28.07 14.15
C ASP A 534 10.96 -28.48 15.24
N HIS A 535 12.22 -28.70 14.89
CA HIS A 535 13.22 -29.12 15.89
C HIS A 535 13.76 -27.96 16.73
N MET A 536 13.51 -26.71 16.30
CA MET A 536 14.01 -25.52 16.99
C MET A 536 12.95 -24.97 17.95
N PRO A 537 13.25 -24.85 19.24
CA PRO A 537 12.29 -24.32 20.21
C PRO A 537 12.08 -22.82 20.04
N PRO A 538 10.91 -22.29 20.48
CA PRO A 538 10.64 -20.87 20.57
C PRO A 538 11.77 -20.09 21.26
N GLN A 539 12.04 -18.88 20.78
CA GLN A 539 13.16 -18.05 21.23
C GLN A 539 12.69 -16.90 22.12
N PRO A 540 13.52 -16.51 23.12
CA PRO A 540 13.23 -15.33 23.91
C PRO A 540 13.10 -14.08 23.04
N THR A 541 12.11 -13.26 23.33
CA THR A 541 11.84 -11.99 22.65
C THR A 541 11.22 -10.98 23.61
N VAL A 542 10.87 -9.79 23.12
CA VAL A 542 10.30 -8.72 23.94
C VAL A 542 8.78 -8.87 23.99
N SER A 543 8.17 -8.74 25.17
CA SER A 543 6.70 -8.62 25.26
C SER A 543 6.23 -7.41 24.46
N PRO A 544 5.15 -7.54 23.65
CA PRO A 544 4.72 -6.47 22.75
C PRO A 544 4.24 -5.20 23.47
N ASP A 545 3.57 -5.38 24.62
CA ASP A 545 2.86 -4.33 25.35
C ASP A 545 2.88 -4.51 26.88
N GLY A 546 3.50 -5.58 27.36
CA GLY A 546 3.55 -5.95 28.78
C GLY A 546 2.23 -6.51 29.33
N ILE A 547 1.24 -6.76 28.48
CA ILE A 547 -0.04 -7.36 28.88
C ILE A 547 0.13 -8.88 28.90
N LYS A 548 -0.23 -9.49 30.01
CA LYS A 548 -0.26 -10.95 30.14
C LYS A 548 -1.53 -11.53 29.51
N PRO A 549 -1.60 -12.84 29.24
CA PRO A 549 -2.81 -13.46 28.75
C PRO A 549 -4.04 -13.11 29.62
N LEU A 550 -5.11 -12.63 28.95
CA LEU A 550 -6.32 -12.13 29.60
C LEU A 550 -7.49 -13.12 29.56
N ASP A 551 -7.46 -14.06 28.63
CA ASP A 551 -8.58 -14.93 28.26
C ASP A 551 -8.31 -16.42 28.51
N LEU A 552 -7.28 -16.76 29.29
CA LEU A 552 -7.03 -18.14 29.74
C LEU A 552 -8.16 -18.60 30.67
N ILE A 553 -8.62 -19.83 30.47
CA ILE A 553 -9.63 -20.46 31.32
C ILE A 553 -8.99 -21.43 32.32
N PRO A 554 -9.66 -21.78 33.42
CA PRO A 554 -9.13 -22.76 34.40
C PRO A 554 -8.80 -24.09 33.73
N GLY A 555 -7.57 -24.54 33.88
CA GLY A 555 -7.04 -25.76 33.24
C GLY A 555 -6.06 -25.48 32.11
N ASP A 556 -6.07 -24.27 31.55
CA ASP A 556 -5.11 -23.90 30.51
C ASP A 556 -3.68 -23.84 31.08
N VAL A 557 -2.73 -24.08 30.17
CA VAL A 557 -1.31 -23.85 30.43
C VAL A 557 -1.13 -22.40 30.88
N CYS A 558 -0.32 -22.17 31.89
CA CYS A 558 -0.06 -20.86 32.50
C CYS A 558 -1.17 -20.28 33.42
N THR A 559 -2.28 -20.94 33.65
CA THR A 559 -3.28 -20.45 34.63
C THR A 559 -2.85 -20.62 36.07
N ILE A 560 -2.07 -21.67 36.40
CA ILE A 560 -1.64 -22.01 37.74
C ILE A 560 -0.16 -21.73 37.95
N VAL A 561 0.67 -21.94 36.95
CA VAL A 561 2.13 -21.79 36.97
C VAL A 561 2.56 -20.69 36.04
N ASN A 562 3.22 -19.66 36.55
CA ASN A 562 3.85 -18.63 35.72
C ASN A 562 5.22 -19.17 35.27
N GLY A 563 5.32 -19.50 33.99
CA GLY A 563 6.57 -19.87 33.33
C GLY A 563 7.06 -18.76 32.38
N PRO A 564 8.28 -18.85 31.85
CA PRO A 564 8.81 -17.84 30.90
C PRO A 564 7.98 -17.72 29.62
N THR A 565 7.25 -18.74 29.21
CA THR A 565 6.41 -18.72 28.00
C THR A 565 5.02 -18.12 28.21
N CYS A 566 4.68 -17.75 29.45
CA CYS A 566 3.33 -17.36 29.86
C CYS A 566 3.04 -15.85 29.76
N ASP A 567 3.88 -15.05 29.11
CA ASP A 567 3.77 -13.58 29.13
C ASP A 567 4.14 -12.94 27.78
N PHE A 568 4.05 -13.71 26.70
CA PHE A 568 4.41 -13.27 25.34
C PHE A 568 5.88 -12.81 25.19
N THR A 569 6.79 -13.30 26.04
CA THR A 569 8.24 -13.04 25.94
C THR A 569 9.00 -14.11 25.19
N TYR A 570 8.28 -15.01 24.52
CA TYR A 570 8.79 -16.00 23.59
C TYR A 570 8.09 -15.89 22.23
N THR A 571 8.79 -16.27 21.18
CA THR A 571 8.19 -16.45 19.83
C THR A 571 7.29 -17.69 19.81
N GLY A 572 6.55 -17.88 18.75
CA GLY A 572 6.04 -19.21 18.37
C GLY A 572 7.13 -20.08 17.75
N MET A 573 6.73 -21.09 16.98
CA MET A 573 7.64 -21.96 16.24
C MET A 573 8.18 -21.26 14.99
N ARG A 574 9.24 -21.82 14.38
CA ARG A 574 9.72 -21.32 13.10
C ARG A 574 8.68 -21.55 12.00
N VAL A 575 8.60 -20.57 11.14
CA VAL A 575 7.81 -20.62 9.89
C VAL A 575 8.69 -20.27 8.70
N PRO A 576 8.37 -20.72 7.48
CA PRO A 576 9.16 -20.39 6.30
C PRO A 576 9.14 -18.89 5.98
N LEU A 577 10.22 -18.40 5.36
CA LEU A 577 10.36 -17.06 4.83
C LEU A 577 10.97 -17.12 3.43
N ILE A 578 10.43 -16.35 2.50
CA ILE A 578 11.09 -16.06 1.21
C ILE A 578 11.02 -14.54 0.97
N VAL A 579 12.18 -13.92 0.77
CA VAL A 579 12.30 -12.50 0.46
C VAL A 579 12.71 -12.32 -1.00
N ILE A 580 11.82 -11.76 -1.81
CA ILE A 580 11.93 -11.70 -3.27
C ILE A 580 11.97 -10.24 -3.71
N SER A 581 13.08 -9.80 -4.31
CA SER A 581 13.28 -8.42 -4.73
C SER A 581 14.43 -8.35 -5.76
N PRO A 582 14.46 -7.34 -6.64
CA PRO A 582 15.66 -7.08 -7.45
C PRO A 582 16.92 -6.84 -6.61
N PHE A 583 16.75 -6.42 -5.36
CA PHE A 583 17.83 -6.13 -4.42
C PHE A 583 18.22 -7.32 -3.53
N THR A 584 17.45 -8.39 -3.49
CA THR A 584 17.71 -9.53 -2.61
C THR A 584 19.05 -10.19 -2.94
N LYS A 585 19.87 -10.43 -1.93
CA LYS A 585 21.11 -11.19 -2.06
C LYS A 585 20.84 -12.57 -2.65
N ARG A 586 21.74 -13.03 -3.52
CA ARG A 586 21.62 -14.36 -4.13
C ARG A 586 21.88 -15.44 -3.11
N HIS A 587 21.03 -16.46 -3.10
CA HIS A 587 21.22 -17.65 -2.31
C HIS A 587 21.61 -17.34 -0.85
N TYR A 588 20.86 -16.46 -0.21
CA TYR A 588 21.18 -15.93 1.11
C TYR A 588 20.30 -16.57 2.19
N VAL A 589 20.92 -17.02 3.27
CA VAL A 589 20.23 -17.49 4.47
C VAL A 589 20.55 -16.54 5.62
N SER A 590 19.52 -15.96 6.23
CA SER A 590 19.67 -15.22 7.47
C SER A 590 19.63 -16.18 8.66
N HIS A 591 20.55 -15.95 9.60
CA HIS A 591 20.61 -16.64 10.89
C HIS A 591 20.24 -15.72 12.05
N THR A 592 19.72 -14.54 11.76
CA THR A 592 19.27 -13.57 12.75
C THR A 592 17.91 -13.99 13.29
N THR A 593 17.84 -14.27 14.59
CA THR A 593 16.57 -14.60 15.24
C THR A 593 15.61 -13.43 15.17
N SER A 594 14.44 -13.65 14.59
CA SER A 594 13.40 -12.65 14.42
C SER A 594 12.04 -13.33 14.28
N ASP A 595 10.99 -12.63 14.66
CA ASP A 595 9.64 -13.00 14.25
C ASP A 595 9.14 -12.07 13.12
N TYR A 596 8.02 -12.43 12.52
CA TYR A 596 7.58 -11.69 11.33
C TYR A 596 6.99 -10.30 11.62
N THR A 597 6.95 -9.82 12.90
CA THR A 597 6.76 -8.39 13.17
C THR A 597 7.93 -7.55 12.64
N ALA A 598 9.04 -8.20 12.24
CA ALA A 598 10.10 -7.57 11.45
C ALA A 598 9.60 -7.00 10.10
N ILE A 599 8.51 -7.53 9.54
CA ILE A 599 7.85 -6.96 8.36
C ILE A 599 7.31 -5.56 8.68
N LEU A 600 6.70 -5.39 9.86
CA LEU A 600 6.26 -4.07 10.34
C LEU A 600 7.47 -3.14 10.50
N LYS A 601 8.54 -3.62 11.15
CA LYS A 601 9.79 -2.87 11.31
C LYS A 601 10.39 -2.43 9.98
N PHE A 602 10.35 -3.28 8.97
CA PHE A 602 10.82 -2.95 7.62
C PHE A 602 9.99 -1.83 6.98
N ILE A 603 8.66 -1.91 7.06
CA ILE A 603 7.74 -0.88 6.57
C ILE A 603 7.97 0.45 7.31
N GLU A 604 8.08 0.39 8.65
CA GLU A 604 8.34 1.54 9.51
C GLU A 604 9.66 2.22 9.16
N THR A 605 10.72 1.44 9.02
CA THR A 605 12.05 1.93 8.61
C THR A 605 12.00 2.58 7.24
N ARG A 606 11.33 1.95 6.26
CA ARG A 606 11.25 2.45 4.89
C ARG A 606 10.50 3.79 4.81
N PHE A 607 9.41 3.94 5.54
CA PHE A 607 8.54 5.11 5.44
C PHE A 607 8.69 6.10 6.61
N GLY A 608 9.60 5.84 7.55
CA GLY A 608 9.83 6.70 8.71
C GLY A 608 8.59 6.80 9.59
N LEU A 609 7.97 5.65 9.92
CA LEU A 609 6.82 5.54 10.81
C LEU A 609 7.30 5.28 12.25
N SER A 610 6.42 5.55 13.21
CA SER A 610 6.62 5.10 14.60
C SER A 610 6.38 3.59 14.70
N ASN A 611 7.00 2.93 15.68
CA ASN A 611 6.71 1.54 15.97
C ASN A 611 5.29 1.37 16.54
N LEU A 612 4.67 0.23 16.25
CA LEU A 612 3.33 -0.14 16.73
C LEU A 612 3.37 -0.71 18.14
N SER A 613 4.43 -1.45 18.48
CA SER A 613 4.60 -2.12 19.76
C SER A 613 6.08 -2.19 20.16
N ALA A 614 6.37 -2.69 21.36
CA ALA A 614 7.74 -2.97 21.74
C ALA A 614 8.33 -4.17 20.97
N ARG A 615 7.47 -5.08 20.48
CA ARG A 615 7.89 -6.29 19.75
C ARG A 615 8.50 -5.94 18.41
N ASP A 616 7.80 -5.21 17.56
CA ASP A 616 8.29 -4.78 16.25
C ASP A 616 9.47 -3.81 16.38
N ALA A 617 9.46 -2.95 17.41
CA ALA A 617 10.58 -2.06 17.70
C ALA A 617 11.90 -2.80 17.95
N ALA A 618 11.83 -4.00 18.53
CA ALA A 618 12.99 -4.82 18.86
C ALA A 618 13.46 -5.75 17.72
N GLN A 619 12.70 -5.88 16.65
CA GLN A 619 13.05 -6.75 15.52
C GLN A 619 14.11 -6.14 14.61
N MET A 620 14.73 -7.01 13.80
CA MET A 620 15.59 -6.56 12.69
C MET A 620 14.77 -5.79 11.67
N ASP A 621 15.39 -4.86 10.97
CA ASP A 621 14.76 -4.05 9.92
C ASP A 621 14.78 -4.71 8.54
N MET A 622 15.10 -5.98 8.46
CA MET A 622 15.22 -6.82 7.25
C MET A 622 16.21 -6.31 6.19
N THR A 623 16.95 -5.25 6.44
CA THR A 623 17.89 -4.71 5.44
C THR A 623 19.06 -5.66 5.13
N GLU A 624 19.35 -6.61 6.03
CA GLU A 624 20.39 -7.64 5.81
C GLU A 624 20.10 -8.57 4.61
N PHE A 625 18.85 -8.70 4.18
CA PHE A 625 18.48 -9.52 3.03
C PHE A 625 18.87 -8.91 1.69
N PHE A 626 19.20 -7.60 1.64
CA PHE A 626 19.35 -6.86 0.39
C PHE A 626 20.79 -6.42 0.11
N ASP A 627 21.14 -6.36 -1.17
CA ASP A 627 22.30 -5.65 -1.70
C ASP A 627 21.83 -4.50 -2.58
N PHE A 628 21.71 -3.33 -1.97
CA PHE A 628 21.29 -2.12 -2.67
C PHE A 628 22.39 -1.50 -3.52
N SER A 629 23.64 -1.83 -3.23
CA SER A 629 24.80 -1.26 -3.94
C SER A 629 25.04 -1.94 -5.29
N ASN A 630 24.72 -3.23 -5.35
CA ASN A 630 24.87 -4.04 -6.56
C ASN A 630 23.68 -4.99 -6.70
N PRO A 631 22.50 -4.48 -7.08
CA PRO A 631 21.25 -5.26 -7.10
C PRO A 631 21.39 -6.53 -7.97
N PRO A 632 21.26 -7.74 -7.36
CA PRO A 632 21.58 -8.97 -8.08
C PRO A 632 20.53 -9.38 -9.12
N TRP A 633 19.27 -8.90 -8.98
CA TRP A 633 18.12 -9.41 -9.72
C TRP A 633 17.34 -8.32 -10.48
N MET A 634 17.99 -7.24 -10.93
CA MET A 634 17.33 -6.26 -11.81
C MET A 634 16.70 -6.92 -13.05
N THR A 635 17.29 -8.01 -13.53
CA THR A 635 16.67 -8.98 -14.40
C THR A 635 16.32 -10.20 -13.55
N PRO A 636 15.04 -10.49 -13.31
CA PRO A 636 14.65 -11.64 -12.51
C PRO A 636 15.00 -12.95 -13.18
N PRO A 637 15.09 -14.06 -12.44
CA PRO A 637 15.20 -15.39 -13.05
C PRO A 637 13.96 -15.69 -13.90
N ALA A 638 14.10 -16.64 -14.82
CA ALA A 638 12.95 -17.09 -15.61
C ALA A 638 11.82 -17.57 -14.69
N PRO A 639 10.57 -17.12 -14.91
CA PRO A 639 9.45 -17.54 -14.09
C PRO A 639 9.32 -19.06 -14.06
N GLN A 640 9.18 -19.61 -12.86
CA GLN A 640 8.88 -21.02 -12.63
C GLN A 640 7.41 -21.17 -12.28
N VAL A 641 6.85 -22.36 -12.49
CA VAL A 641 5.48 -22.67 -12.12
C VAL A 641 5.52 -23.86 -11.16
N GLN A 642 4.70 -23.78 -10.10
CA GLN A 642 4.52 -24.90 -9.20
C GLN A 642 3.86 -26.08 -9.94
N ASP A 643 4.43 -27.26 -9.84
CA ASP A 643 3.79 -28.50 -10.26
C ASP A 643 2.61 -28.81 -9.32
N THR A 644 1.47 -29.23 -9.88
CA THR A 644 0.26 -29.57 -9.13
C THR A 644 -0.20 -31.00 -9.43
N SER A 645 0.70 -31.84 -9.92
CA SER A 645 0.35 -33.18 -10.42
C SER A 645 0.37 -34.28 -9.36
N LYS A 646 0.93 -34.00 -8.17
CA LYS A 646 1.05 -35.01 -7.12
C LYS A 646 -0.31 -35.28 -6.45
N PRO A 647 -0.50 -36.49 -5.90
CA PRO A 647 -1.78 -36.88 -5.32
C PRO A 647 -2.11 -36.08 -4.04
N CYS A 648 -3.41 -35.91 -3.83
CA CYS A 648 -3.97 -35.30 -2.64
C CYS A 648 -5.02 -36.26 -2.07
N TYR A 649 -4.76 -36.81 -0.90
CA TYR A 649 -5.64 -37.71 -0.19
C TYR A 649 -5.45 -37.55 1.31
N LEU A 650 -6.49 -37.83 2.09
CA LEU A 650 -6.52 -37.68 3.54
C LEU A 650 -6.67 -39.00 4.29
N ASP A 651 -7.15 -40.05 3.62
CA ASP A 651 -7.62 -41.30 4.22
C ASP A 651 -6.52 -42.27 4.65
N HIS A 652 -5.27 -41.96 4.36
CA HIS A 652 -4.10 -42.72 4.80
C HIS A 652 -2.82 -41.90 4.69
N LEU A 653 -1.80 -42.29 5.43
CA LEU A 653 -0.43 -41.80 5.32
C LEU A 653 0.49 -42.88 4.81
N PRO A 654 1.66 -42.57 4.22
CA PRO A 654 2.47 -43.42 3.36
C PRO A 654 2.81 -44.74 3.91
#